data_23bdce0c9178344bfe5c063c89b27b4e
#
_entry.id   23bdce0c9178344bfe5c063c89b27b4e
#
_cell.length_a   1.000
_cell.length_b   1.000
_cell.length_c   1.000
_cell.angle_alpha   90.00
_cell.angle_beta   90.00
_cell.angle_gamma   90.00
#
_symmetry.space_group_name_H-M   'P 1'
#
loop_
_entity.id
_entity.type
_entity.pdbx_description
1 polymer ?
#
loop_
_entity_poly.entity_id
_entity_poly.type
_entity_poly.pdbx_seq_one_letter_code
_entity_poly.pdbx_strand_id
1 'polypeptide(L)'
;MTPLTQNGIEEAFASEAALQQAAASVSANIVKGAYDVSHVVEQMGFALTSPTIEQRVNGIKLLSFVLRQLPKDHLNRKQLEFIADFYADRLKDQHSVLPAVIDGIHALVEMKDLPAESVPKILDSFFKHTSCQSHQRGERGKWFKILKHVGEQYEKELKQMGVDFMYGLINSIDGERDPRNLDFIFTFMPDLIKHFSLLHLGEEMFEIFACYFPIDFTPSRDDPSNISRDELAAKLSECLVASPEFIEWVVPLALEKLESDLVVAKLDSLELLRKSAIKFPAKLLSQHFDVIWAALKTEIFPGGDNTDVVSAGIIVLRTILEQAHSTPEISHSYQTTVLGAILPHLSDVNQRLYNPSTAIALVCVAGDPIFAGERILNTFLLKLSTKPQSIDGGGDKAILSTDTYNEDQRIKVYAIIAQLFKIVAIRDCAEQLNKATCDAIHLDIIGVLRANIDADAAEQNIDLKHAALSALTESMPLINETNRALLYKVLLQLITHDSLDLQCVELLELLGACHPVEVQSNCIDVLTRNFAIYPNFVKRKMFKHLLKLVVQAAFTSRVLDLLWHYCFGQDIPSDVQLIALEALNMLLNSNDTRLIVELQTNNCLIDKLVTLALGNAPLSIPALEQIAAALCRIQQHLSVSEQYIITTEYLSQLKLQSAAHLYVAKGLLGHLHQEICLDDFLEWLLNDLTQQSLTVDEVGDNKETLRTVARQLICSLVNRIEENEQNRDNLVKTLELLRTKIKEENALAVETLAWLAKGLIVAGNDLTAEIIETLAELLDHPTLGTAATVAFEIIAADYDELFLTKVKFLYKQKLFNVVLIKLGDKLETHSERHLIAFIYVLQSAPYAVQKMHLEKIGPLLFKSLELNHTAVLCYSLNICGRFVADRDEYILRHLNHIIPSCLRLAKYQNSMKVRIGALNLLHDITKYSTHVLLTHKIDVVLELASALDDHKRLVRNTAVRTRNAWYMVGTSEANY
;
A
#
# COMPACT_ATOMS: atom_id res chain seq x y z
N MET A 1 -40.24 34.85 -44.92
CA MET A 1 -40.99 33.76 -44.25
C MET A 1 -41.51 32.87 -45.35
N THR A 2 -40.86 31.75 -45.64
CA THR A 2 -41.36 30.74 -46.55
C THR A 2 -42.53 30.01 -45.89
N PRO A 3 -43.76 30.06 -46.44
CA PRO A 3 -44.88 29.34 -45.93
C PRO A 3 -44.58 27.82 -45.98
N LEU A 4 -45.02 27.10 -44.92
CA LEU A 4 -44.94 25.65 -44.93
C LEU A 4 -45.86 25.14 -46.02
N THR A 5 -45.29 24.73 -47.16
CA THR A 5 -46.06 24.25 -48.35
C THR A 5 -45.84 22.75 -48.47
N GLN A 6 -46.85 22.07 -49.00
CA GLN A 6 -46.79 20.64 -49.29
C GLN A 6 -45.55 20.26 -50.13
N ASN A 7 -45.21 21.04 -51.16
CA ASN A 7 -44.05 20.80 -51.98
C ASN A 7 -42.71 20.89 -51.16
N GLY A 8 -42.61 21.84 -50.22
CA GLY A 8 -41.44 21.95 -49.35
C GLY A 8 -41.29 20.78 -48.37
N ILE A 9 -42.43 20.17 -47.93
CA ILE A 9 -42.42 18.97 -47.11
C ILE A 9 -42.01 17.75 -47.93
N GLU A 10 -42.49 17.65 -49.22
CA GLU A 10 -42.11 16.55 -50.11
C GLU A 10 -40.62 16.63 -50.50
N GLU A 11 -40.06 17.81 -50.72
CA GLU A 11 -38.62 17.99 -50.93
C GLU A 11 -37.77 17.51 -49.73
N ALA A 12 -38.26 17.69 -48.50
CA ALA A 12 -37.59 17.22 -47.29
C ALA A 12 -37.52 15.68 -47.20
N PHE A 13 -38.37 14.94 -47.89
CA PHE A 13 -38.40 13.48 -47.91
C PHE A 13 -37.25 12.86 -48.74
N ALA A 14 -36.48 13.70 -49.44
CA ALA A 14 -35.38 13.21 -50.30
C ALA A 14 -34.22 12.55 -49.53
N SER A 15 -33.99 12.93 -48.29
CA SER A 15 -32.97 12.34 -47.44
C SER A 15 -33.20 12.62 -45.98
N GLU A 16 -32.62 11.81 -45.07
CA GLU A 16 -32.72 12.00 -43.62
C GLU A 16 -32.12 13.35 -43.17
N ALA A 17 -31.02 13.78 -43.78
CA ALA A 17 -30.42 15.10 -43.51
C ALA A 17 -31.37 16.26 -43.89
N ALA A 18 -32.08 16.13 -45.03
CA ALA A 18 -33.09 17.09 -45.44
C ALA A 18 -34.29 17.11 -44.49
N LEU A 19 -34.74 15.95 -43.98
CA LEU A 19 -35.76 15.85 -42.95
C LEU A 19 -35.36 16.54 -41.64
N GLN A 20 -34.15 16.36 -41.20
CA GLN A 20 -33.62 17.00 -39.96
C GLN A 20 -33.50 18.54 -40.16
N GLN A 21 -33.07 18.99 -41.29
CA GLN A 21 -32.97 20.41 -41.62
C GLN A 21 -34.35 21.06 -41.72
N ALA A 22 -35.31 20.39 -42.33
CA ALA A 22 -36.70 20.83 -42.40
C ALA A 22 -37.32 20.90 -40.99
N ALA A 23 -37.12 19.86 -40.18
CA ALA A 23 -37.57 19.85 -38.79
C ALA A 23 -36.97 21.03 -37.98
N ALA A 24 -35.70 21.35 -38.15
CA ALA A 24 -35.07 22.50 -37.49
C ALA A 24 -35.70 23.85 -37.94
N SER A 25 -35.99 23.97 -39.20
CA SER A 25 -36.67 25.18 -39.73
C SER A 25 -38.10 25.30 -39.19
N VAL A 26 -38.84 24.19 -39.20
CA VAL A 26 -40.21 24.12 -38.70
C VAL A 26 -40.29 24.39 -37.19
N SER A 27 -39.46 23.76 -36.40
CA SER A 27 -39.43 23.97 -34.94
C SER A 27 -39.03 25.41 -34.57
N ALA A 28 -38.07 26.02 -35.27
CA ALA A 28 -37.68 27.42 -35.07
C ALA A 28 -38.82 28.40 -35.40
N ASN A 29 -39.62 28.10 -36.41
CA ASN A 29 -40.77 28.93 -36.77
C ASN A 29 -41.98 28.76 -35.81
N ILE A 30 -42.15 27.55 -35.26
CA ILE A 30 -43.13 27.29 -34.17
C ILE A 30 -42.78 28.11 -32.94
N VAL A 31 -41.50 28.05 -32.50
CA VAL A 31 -41.01 28.81 -31.34
C VAL A 31 -41.18 30.33 -31.54
N LYS A 32 -41.00 30.83 -32.77
CA LYS A 32 -41.21 32.24 -33.10
C LYS A 32 -42.68 32.63 -33.24
N GLY A 33 -43.64 31.69 -33.10
CA GLY A 33 -45.06 31.93 -33.21
C GLY A 33 -45.55 32.23 -34.63
N ALA A 34 -44.77 31.84 -35.66
CA ALA A 34 -45.11 32.04 -37.06
C ALA A 34 -46.33 31.18 -37.49
N TYR A 35 -46.43 30.00 -36.91
CA TYR A 35 -47.56 29.07 -37.02
C TYR A 35 -47.57 28.09 -35.82
N ASP A 36 -48.72 27.50 -35.59
CA ASP A 36 -48.95 26.53 -34.49
C ASP A 36 -48.63 25.10 -34.96
N VAL A 37 -48.32 24.22 -33.99
CA VAL A 37 -48.07 22.77 -34.25
C VAL A 37 -49.29 22.14 -34.95
N SER A 38 -50.52 22.52 -34.58
CA SER A 38 -51.75 22.04 -35.23
C SER A 38 -51.75 22.33 -36.75
N HIS A 39 -51.28 23.51 -37.15
CA HIS A 39 -51.17 23.89 -38.56
C HIS A 39 -50.07 23.01 -39.29
N VAL A 40 -48.99 22.72 -38.62
CA VAL A 40 -47.95 21.81 -39.15
C VAL A 40 -48.53 20.42 -39.38
N VAL A 41 -49.26 19.85 -38.44
CA VAL A 41 -49.91 18.54 -38.56
C VAL A 41 -50.94 18.52 -39.69
N GLU A 42 -51.73 19.63 -39.85
CA GLU A 42 -52.69 19.76 -40.97
C GLU A 42 -51.95 19.77 -42.33
N GLN A 43 -50.91 20.53 -42.47
CA GLN A 43 -50.09 20.60 -43.72
C GLN A 43 -49.39 19.25 -44.00
N MET A 44 -49.09 18.48 -43.00
CA MET A 44 -48.48 17.14 -43.13
C MET A 44 -49.52 16.03 -43.30
N GLY A 45 -50.81 16.33 -43.25
CA GLY A 45 -51.92 15.39 -43.29
C GLY A 45 -51.82 14.40 -44.47
N PHE A 46 -51.46 14.90 -45.66
CA PHE A 46 -51.28 14.09 -46.86
C PHE A 46 -50.21 12.97 -46.68
N ALA A 47 -49.18 13.25 -45.94
CA ALA A 47 -48.13 12.28 -45.66
C ALA A 47 -48.45 11.37 -44.46
N LEU A 48 -49.01 11.94 -43.37
CA LEU A 48 -49.36 11.20 -42.15
C LEU A 48 -50.44 10.14 -42.32
N THR A 49 -51.32 10.34 -43.33
CA THR A 49 -52.44 9.43 -43.64
C THR A 49 -52.26 8.77 -45.04
N SER A 50 -51.11 8.88 -45.66
CA SER A 50 -50.85 8.35 -46.99
C SER A 50 -51.06 6.83 -47.07
N PRO A 51 -51.60 6.30 -48.18
CA PRO A 51 -51.67 4.87 -48.44
C PRO A 51 -50.28 4.26 -48.63
N THR A 52 -49.29 5.07 -49.10
CA THR A 52 -47.88 4.61 -49.26
C THR A 52 -47.15 4.66 -47.97
N ILE A 53 -46.50 3.54 -47.60
CA ILE A 53 -45.80 3.34 -46.34
C ILE A 53 -44.64 4.34 -46.23
N GLU A 54 -43.87 4.55 -47.30
CA GLU A 54 -42.70 5.39 -47.31
C GLU A 54 -43.05 6.86 -46.97
N GLN A 55 -44.16 7.38 -47.53
CA GLN A 55 -44.63 8.71 -47.19
C GLN A 55 -45.09 8.83 -45.75
N ARG A 56 -45.75 7.79 -45.20
CA ARG A 56 -46.11 7.78 -43.76
C ARG A 56 -44.87 7.78 -42.89
N VAL A 57 -43.89 6.94 -43.20
CA VAL A 57 -42.61 6.90 -42.46
C VAL A 57 -41.96 8.28 -42.45
N ASN A 58 -41.79 8.92 -43.59
CA ASN A 58 -41.16 10.23 -43.70
C ASN A 58 -41.99 11.34 -43.02
N GLY A 59 -43.30 11.29 -43.12
CA GLY A 59 -44.19 12.24 -42.43
C GLY A 59 -44.08 12.11 -40.91
N ILE A 60 -44.12 10.89 -40.36
CA ILE A 60 -44.01 10.64 -38.95
C ILE A 60 -42.60 10.97 -38.45
N LYS A 61 -41.52 10.64 -39.19
CA LYS A 61 -40.13 11.02 -38.86
C LYS A 61 -40.00 12.55 -38.77
N LEU A 62 -40.58 13.31 -39.74
CA LEU A 62 -40.53 14.75 -39.69
C LEU A 62 -41.22 15.30 -38.43
N LEU A 63 -42.41 14.81 -38.11
CA LEU A 63 -43.12 15.22 -36.90
C LEU A 63 -42.31 14.87 -35.61
N SER A 64 -41.74 13.68 -35.55
CA SER A 64 -40.93 13.23 -34.43
C SER A 64 -39.67 14.06 -34.23
N PHE A 65 -38.99 14.47 -35.33
CA PHE A 65 -37.85 15.36 -35.28
C PHE A 65 -38.23 16.78 -34.86
N VAL A 66 -39.39 17.28 -35.29
CA VAL A 66 -39.91 18.58 -34.83
C VAL A 66 -40.15 18.55 -33.33
N LEU A 67 -40.87 17.55 -32.82
CA LEU A 67 -41.13 17.41 -31.39
C LEU A 67 -39.85 17.34 -30.56
N ARG A 68 -38.84 16.62 -31.04
CA ARG A 68 -37.55 16.50 -30.36
C ARG A 68 -36.76 17.80 -30.28
N GLN A 69 -36.99 18.73 -31.22
CA GLN A 69 -36.32 20.03 -31.27
C GLN A 69 -37.09 21.15 -30.58
N LEU A 70 -38.35 20.96 -30.25
CA LEU A 70 -39.15 21.94 -29.54
C LEU A 70 -38.74 22.02 -28.09
N PRO A 71 -38.79 23.22 -27.43
CA PRO A 71 -38.67 23.34 -25.98
C PRO A 71 -39.73 22.51 -25.27
N LYS A 72 -39.35 21.86 -24.19
CA LYS A 72 -40.18 20.89 -23.47
C LYS A 72 -41.43 21.49 -22.84
N ASP A 73 -41.50 22.83 -22.71
CA ASP A 73 -42.62 23.61 -22.15
C ASP A 73 -43.38 24.40 -23.21
N HIS A 74 -43.14 24.17 -24.53
CA HIS A 74 -43.71 24.96 -25.59
C HIS A 74 -45.17 24.58 -25.92
N LEU A 75 -45.49 23.29 -25.88
CA LEU A 75 -46.80 22.78 -26.29
C LEU A 75 -47.78 22.78 -25.10
N ASN A 76 -49.03 23.21 -25.39
CA ASN A 76 -50.05 23.17 -24.36
C ASN A 76 -50.69 21.77 -24.22
N ARG A 77 -51.39 21.53 -23.10
CA ARG A 77 -51.98 20.25 -22.75
C ARG A 77 -52.87 19.63 -23.85
N LYS A 78 -53.66 20.43 -24.54
CA LYS A 78 -54.59 19.93 -25.61
C LYS A 78 -53.81 19.48 -26.84
N GLN A 79 -52.73 20.20 -27.22
CA GLN A 79 -51.88 19.83 -28.34
C GLN A 79 -51.14 18.52 -28.02
N LEU A 80 -50.63 18.38 -26.80
CA LEU A 80 -49.95 17.17 -26.36
C LEU A 80 -50.90 15.97 -26.31
N GLU A 81 -52.14 16.16 -25.85
CA GLU A 81 -53.17 15.11 -25.85
C GLU A 81 -53.49 14.62 -27.28
N PHE A 82 -53.68 15.54 -28.20
CA PHE A 82 -53.91 15.21 -29.62
C PHE A 82 -52.77 14.46 -30.27
N ILE A 83 -51.54 14.90 -30.01
CA ILE A 83 -50.34 14.25 -30.54
C ILE A 83 -50.15 12.85 -29.86
N ALA A 84 -50.43 12.70 -28.58
CA ALA A 84 -50.39 11.45 -27.87
C ALA A 84 -51.39 10.42 -28.43
N ASP A 85 -52.64 10.83 -28.64
CA ASP A 85 -53.69 9.96 -29.26
C ASP A 85 -53.29 9.57 -30.71
N PHE A 86 -52.70 10.49 -31.46
CA PHE A 86 -52.16 10.18 -32.79
C PHE A 86 -51.05 9.13 -32.76
N TYR A 87 -50.04 9.28 -31.90
CA TYR A 87 -48.95 8.28 -31.80
C TYR A 87 -49.46 6.94 -31.24
N ALA A 88 -50.36 6.95 -30.28
CA ALA A 88 -51.03 5.75 -29.77
C ALA A 88 -51.77 4.97 -30.89
N ASP A 89 -52.38 5.68 -31.84
CA ASP A 89 -53.01 5.03 -32.99
C ASP A 89 -51.99 4.56 -34.03
N ARG A 90 -50.89 5.26 -34.24
CA ARG A 90 -49.82 4.88 -35.19
C ARG A 90 -49.04 3.66 -34.70
N LEU A 91 -49.10 3.27 -33.43
CA LEU A 91 -48.54 2.01 -32.95
C LEU A 91 -49.21 0.77 -33.54
N LYS A 92 -50.41 0.93 -34.14
CA LYS A 92 -51.12 -0.15 -34.88
C LYS A 92 -50.72 -0.25 -36.37
N ASP A 93 -49.80 0.63 -36.83
CA ASP A 93 -49.41 0.69 -38.24
C ASP A 93 -48.37 -0.43 -38.56
N GLN A 94 -47.94 -0.47 -39.81
CA GLN A 94 -46.95 -1.46 -40.25
C GLN A 94 -45.63 -1.31 -39.55
N HIS A 95 -44.93 -2.43 -39.36
CA HIS A 95 -43.64 -2.53 -38.63
C HIS A 95 -42.62 -1.48 -39.09
N SER A 96 -42.53 -1.15 -40.38
CA SER A 96 -41.59 -0.20 -40.90
C SER A 96 -41.85 1.27 -40.45
N VAL A 97 -43.07 1.56 -39.96
CA VAL A 97 -43.44 2.88 -39.45
C VAL A 97 -43.07 3.06 -37.97
N LEU A 98 -43.08 1.97 -37.23
CA LEU A 98 -42.91 1.97 -35.77
C LEU A 98 -41.61 2.63 -35.27
N PRO A 99 -40.47 2.52 -35.93
CA PRO A 99 -39.27 3.23 -35.48
C PRO A 99 -39.45 4.74 -35.35
N ALA A 100 -40.14 5.35 -36.34
CA ALA A 100 -40.44 6.77 -36.31
C ALA A 100 -41.45 7.15 -35.23
N VAL A 101 -42.42 6.24 -34.96
CA VAL A 101 -43.40 6.41 -33.89
C VAL A 101 -42.76 6.36 -32.52
N ILE A 102 -41.83 5.41 -32.27
CA ILE A 102 -41.07 5.29 -31.04
C ILE A 102 -40.23 6.54 -30.79
N ASP A 103 -39.60 7.10 -31.83
CA ASP A 103 -38.87 8.37 -31.75
C ASP A 103 -39.76 9.53 -31.31
N GLY A 104 -40.96 9.59 -31.85
CA GLY A 104 -41.96 10.61 -31.48
C GLY A 104 -42.46 10.46 -30.07
N ILE A 105 -42.78 9.24 -29.65
CA ILE A 105 -43.21 8.95 -28.28
C ILE A 105 -42.08 9.29 -27.28
N HIS A 106 -40.83 8.99 -27.61
CA HIS A 106 -39.69 9.34 -26.75
C HIS A 106 -39.59 10.86 -26.55
N ALA A 107 -39.77 11.65 -27.61
CA ALA A 107 -39.78 13.10 -27.50
C ALA A 107 -41.01 13.64 -26.76
N LEU A 108 -42.16 12.99 -26.95
CA LEU A 108 -43.42 13.39 -26.34
C LEU A 108 -43.46 13.17 -24.82
N VAL A 109 -42.97 12.03 -24.30
CA VAL A 109 -42.99 11.72 -22.88
C VAL A 109 -42.09 12.64 -22.07
N GLU A 110 -41.10 13.27 -22.71
CA GLU A 110 -40.23 14.28 -22.11
C GLU A 110 -40.87 15.68 -22.01
N MET A 111 -42.02 15.92 -22.64
CA MET A 111 -42.74 17.21 -22.60
C MET A 111 -43.37 17.45 -21.22
N LYS A 112 -43.21 18.68 -20.69
CA LYS A 112 -43.57 19.03 -19.31
C LYS A 112 -45.09 18.90 -18.99
N ASP A 113 -45.96 19.31 -19.94
CA ASP A 113 -47.39 19.41 -19.72
C ASP A 113 -48.16 18.25 -20.38
N LEU A 114 -47.50 17.10 -20.63
CA LEU A 114 -48.17 15.91 -21.16
C LEU A 114 -49.28 15.44 -20.21
N PRO A 115 -50.53 15.30 -20.67
CA PRO A 115 -51.60 14.78 -19.82
C PRO A 115 -51.28 13.39 -19.31
N ALA A 116 -51.34 13.21 -18.00
CA ALA A 116 -50.97 11.94 -17.37
C ALA A 116 -51.87 10.76 -17.87
N GLU A 117 -53.13 11.04 -18.25
CA GLU A 117 -54.07 10.07 -18.81
C GLU A 117 -53.69 9.57 -20.21
N SER A 118 -52.82 10.30 -20.93
CA SER A 118 -52.32 9.89 -22.26
C SER A 118 -51.27 8.79 -22.18
N VAL A 119 -50.48 8.70 -21.09
CA VAL A 119 -49.42 7.72 -20.94
C VAL A 119 -49.98 6.27 -20.92
N PRO A 120 -51.00 5.94 -20.11
CA PRO A 120 -51.63 4.62 -20.16
C PRO A 120 -52.17 4.22 -21.54
N LYS A 121 -52.72 5.17 -22.30
CA LYS A 121 -53.22 4.90 -23.67
C LYS A 121 -52.09 4.50 -24.62
N ILE A 122 -50.96 5.21 -24.56
CA ILE A 122 -49.78 4.92 -25.39
C ILE A 122 -49.24 3.54 -25.05
N LEU A 123 -49.03 3.26 -23.75
CA LEU A 123 -48.53 1.99 -23.28
C LEU A 123 -49.43 0.81 -23.62
N ASP A 124 -50.72 0.95 -23.40
CA ASP A 124 -51.73 -0.08 -23.75
C ASP A 124 -51.71 -0.39 -25.25
N SER A 125 -51.64 0.64 -26.07
CA SER A 125 -51.54 0.48 -27.53
C SER A 125 -50.22 -0.24 -27.92
N PHE A 126 -49.07 0.12 -27.31
CA PHE A 126 -47.79 -0.54 -27.58
C PHE A 126 -47.84 -2.02 -27.15
N PHE A 127 -48.25 -2.29 -25.93
CA PHE A 127 -48.28 -3.66 -25.40
C PHE A 127 -49.22 -4.61 -26.18
N LYS A 128 -50.30 -4.09 -26.72
CA LYS A 128 -51.29 -4.88 -27.50
C LYS A 128 -50.90 -5.12 -28.95
N HIS A 129 -50.19 -4.17 -29.57
CA HIS A 129 -50.05 -4.19 -31.02
C HIS A 129 -48.60 -4.30 -31.47
N THR A 130 -47.61 -4.23 -30.56
CA THR A 130 -46.22 -4.22 -30.91
C THR A 130 -45.41 -5.26 -30.10
N SER A 131 -44.49 -5.94 -30.74
CA SER A 131 -43.51 -6.78 -30.06
C SER A 131 -42.16 -6.04 -29.97
N CYS A 132 -41.70 -5.72 -28.77
CA CYS A 132 -40.43 -5.01 -28.58
C CYS A 132 -39.29 -5.71 -29.28
N GLN A 133 -39.20 -7.03 -29.15
CA GLN A 133 -38.09 -7.82 -29.70
C GLN A 133 -38.05 -7.93 -31.23
N SER A 134 -39.11 -7.53 -31.92
CA SER A 134 -39.14 -7.46 -33.39
C SER A 134 -38.36 -6.26 -33.94
N HIS A 135 -38.00 -5.29 -33.09
CA HIS A 135 -37.31 -4.04 -33.47
C HIS A 135 -35.80 -4.14 -33.40
N GLN A 136 -35.15 -3.21 -34.09
CA GLN A 136 -33.70 -3.09 -34.02
C GLN A 136 -33.25 -2.66 -32.61
N ARG A 137 -31.98 -3.00 -32.25
CA ARG A 137 -31.43 -2.69 -30.94
C ARG A 137 -31.62 -1.23 -30.49
N GLY A 138 -31.34 -0.26 -31.38
CA GLY A 138 -31.46 1.16 -31.04
C GLY A 138 -32.88 1.60 -30.70
N GLU A 139 -33.86 0.99 -31.35
CA GLU A 139 -35.31 1.25 -31.17
C GLU A 139 -35.76 0.64 -29.85
N ARG A 140 -35.38 -0.61 -29.58
CA ARG A 140 -35.64 -1.23 -28.28
C ARG A 140 -35.06 -0.40 -27.12
N GLY A 141 -33.78 0.07 -27.26
CA GLY A 141 -33.17 0.94 -26.27
C GLY A 141 -33.90 2.27 -26.03
N LYS A 142 -34.50 2.87 -27.07
CA LYS A 142 -35.37 4.04 -26.91
C LYS A 142 -36.64 3.67 -26.13
N TRP A 143 -37.24 2.53 -26.44
CA TRP A 143 -38.42 2.05 -25.73
C TRP A 143 -38.14 1.81 -24.24
N PHE A 144 -37.01 1.22 -23.89
CA PHE A 144 -36.60 1.06 -22.48
C PHE A 144 -36.39 2.41 -21.78
N LYS A 145 -35.88 3.43 -22.48
CA LYS A 145 -35.79 4.80 -21.96
C LYS A 145 -37.18 5.39 -21.70
N ILE A 146 -38.15 5.15 -22.60
CA ILE A 146 -39.55 5.58 -22.40
C ILE A 146 -40.09 4.90 -21.15
N LEU A 147 -39.97 3.57 -21.02
CA LEU A 147 -40.44 2.82 -19.85
C LEU A 147 -39.84 3.31 -18.54
N LYS A 148 -38.55 3.58 -18.51
CA LYS A 148 -37.89 4.19 -17.36
C LYS A 148 -38.51 5.56 -17.03
N HIS A 149 -38.56 6.43 -18.01
CA HIS A 149 -39.05 7.81 -17.81
C HIS A 149 -40.50 7.84 -17.31
N VAL A 150 -41.39 7.04 -17.91
CA VAL A 150 -42.79 6.98 -17.48
C VAL A 150 -42.94 6.34 -16.11
N GLY A 151 -42.11 5.34 -15.78
CA GLY A 151 -42.05 4.71 -14.46
C GLY A 151 -41.71 5.70 -13.35
N GLU A 152 -40.77 6.62 -13.63
CA GLU A 152 -40.33 7.66 -12.70
C GLU A 152 -41.32 8.82 -12.55
N GLN A 153 -42.00 9.23 -13.62
CA GLN A 153 -42.77 10.46 -13.65
C GLN A 153 -44.30 10.24 -13.49
N TYR A 154 -44.83 9.08 -13.88
CA TYR A 154 -46.24 8.78 -13.93
C TYR A 154 -46.65 7.56 -13.08
N GLU A 155 -45.97 7.37 -11.95
CA GLU A 155 -46.17 6.24 -11.04
C GLU A 155 -47.65 6.02 -10.66
N LYS A 156 -48.39 7.10 -10.45
CA LYS A 156 -49.79 7.05 -10.03
C LYS A 156 -50.71 6.41 -11.08
N GLU A 157 -50.56 6.84 -12.34
CA GLU A 157 -51.32 6.39 -13.47
C GLU A 157 -50.99 4.95 -13.84
N LEU A 158 -49.67 4.63 -13.76
CA LEU A 158 -49.21 3.27 -14.00
C LEU A 158 -49.68 2.28 -12.91
N LYS A 159 -49.73 2.71 -11.65
CA LYS A 159 -50.38 1.90 -10.58
C LYS A 159 -51.85 1.64 -10.82
N GLN A 160 -52.55 2.55 -11.50
CA GLN A 160 -53.96 2.33 -11.90
C GLN A 160 -54.08 1.31 -13.04
N MET A 161 -53.07 1.18 -13.94
CA MET A 161 -53.01 0.08 -14.92
C MET A 161 -52.79 -1.28 -14.25
N GLY A 162 -52.17 -1.30 -13.07
CA GLY A 162 -51.97 -2.50 -12.28
C GLY A 162 -51.23 -3.61 -13.01
N VAL A 163 -51.84 -4.77 -13.13
CA VAL A 163 -51.25 -5.97 -13.75
C VAL A 163 -50.90 -5.77 -15.21
N ASP A 164 -51.71 -5.00 -15.96
CA ASP A 164 -51.49 -4.81 -17.41
C ASP A 164 -50.17 -4.06 -17.69
N PHE A 165 -49.80 -3.09 -16.84
CA PHE A 165 -48.50 -2.42 -16.93
C PHE A 165 -47.36 -3.40 -16.66
N MET A 166 -47.41 -4.16 -15.60
CA MET A 166 -46.33 -5.12 -15.24
C MET A 166 -46.20 -6.22 -16.28
N TYR A 167 -47.29 -6.76 -16.79
CA TYR A 167 -47.29 -7.76 -17.86
C TYR A 167 -46.70 -7.19 -19.16
N GLY A 168 -47.07 -5.98 -19.53
CA GLY A 168 -46.51 -5.28 -20.70
C GLY A 168 -45.01 -4.98 -20.55
N LEU A 169 -44.58 -4.61 -19.35
CA LEU A 169 -43.17 -4.41 -19.01
C LEU A 169 -42.38 -5.71 -19.16
N ILE A 170 -42.87 -6.81 -18.56
CA ILE A 170 -42.30 -8.15 -18.64
C ILE A 170 -42.09 -8.53 -20.13
N ASN A 171 -43.14 -8.47 -20.94
CA ASN A 171 -43.06 -8.82 -22.35
C ASN A 171 -42.13 -7.89 -23.16
N SER A 172 -41.96 -6.66 -22.72
CA SER A 172 -41.03 -5.70 -23.40
C SER A 172 -39.58 -6.02 -23.18
N ILE A 173 -39.18 -6.51 -22.01
CA ILE A 173 -37.79 -6.81 -21.65
C ILE A 173 -37.42 -8.26 -21.91
N ASP A 174 -38.37 -9.16 -21.97
CA ASP A 174 -38.12 -10.58 -22.19
C ASP A 174 -37.40 -10.84 -23.52
N GLY A 175 -36.38 -11.69 -23.48
CA GLY A 175 -35.58 -12.09 -24.64
C GLY A 175 -34.58 -11.03 -25.16
N GLU A 176 -34.32 -9.92 -24.44
CA GLU A 176 -33.26 -8.97 -24.83
C GLU A 176 -31.87 -9.68 -24.79
N ARG A 177 -31.02 -9.42 -25.77
CA ARG A 177 -29.69 -10.05 -25.90
C ARG A 177 -28.54 -9.08 -26.05
N ASP A 178 -28.83 -7.81 -26.36
CA ASP A 178 -27.77 -6.81 -26.54
C ASP A 178 -27.25 -6.35 -25.16
N PRO A 179 -25.96 -6.47 -24.87
CA PRO A 179 -25.39 -6.11 -23.58
C PRO A 179 -25.66 -4.66 -23.15
N ARG A 180 -25.75 -3.74 -24.09
CA ARG A 180 -26.01 -2.31 -23.84
C ARG A 180 -27.43 -2.05 -23.39
N ASN A 181 -28.39 -2.80 -23.96
CA ASN A 181 -29.79 -2.74 -23.52
C ASN A 181 -29.96 -3.46 -22.20
N LEU A 182 -29.29 -4.59 -21.98
CA LEU A 182 -29.29 -5.33 -20.71
C LEU A 182 -28.68 -4.48 -19.58
N ASP A 183 -27.57 -3.81 -19.83
CA ASP A 183 -26.96 -2.89 -18.87
C ASP A 183 -27.93 -1.78 -18.44
N PHE A 184 -28.68 -1.21 -19.40
CA PHE A 184 -29.68 -0.21 -19.12
C PHE A 184 -30.88 -0.78 -18.34
N ILE A 185 -31.40 -1.94 -18.76
CA ILE A 185 -32.51 -2.63 -18.09
C ILE A 185 -32.15 -2.97 -16.65
N PHE A 186 -31.00 -3.61 -16.42
CA PHE A 186 -30.57 -4.01 -15.08
C PHE A 186 -30.29 -2.81 -14.16
N THR A 187 -30.06 -1.63 -14.73
CA THR A 187 -29.86 -0.41 -13.96
C THR A 187 -31.19 0.17 -13.42
N PHE A 188 -32.28 0.20 -14.19
CA PHE A 188 -33.50 0.86 -13.76
C PHE A 188 -34.57 -0.09 -13.18
N MET A 189 -34.53 -1.37 -13.53
CA MET A 189 -35.53 -2.34 -13.10
C MET A 189 -35.63 -2.56 -11.58
N PRO A 190 -34.50 -2.56 -10.81
CA PRO A 190 -34.60 -2.71 -9.35
C PRO A 190 -35.47 -1.63 -8.70
N ASP A 191 -35.40 -0.40 -9.18
CA ASP A 191 -36.19 0.69 -8.64
C ASP A 191 -37.70 0.59 -9.04
N LEU A 192 -37.97 0.17 -10.28
CA LEU A 192 -39.34 -0.10 -10.70
C LEU A 192 -39.99 -1.22 -9.89
N ILE A 193 -39.28 -2.33 -9.69
CA ILE A 193 -39.81 -3.47 -8.91
C ILE A 193 -40.12 -3.06 -7.46
N LYS A 194 -39.39 -2.16 -6.86
CA LYS A 194 -39.67 -1.64 -5.50
C LYS A 194 -40.95 -0.80 -5.43
N HIS A 195 -41.25 -0.01 -6.49
CA HIS A 195 -42.34 0.93 -6.48
C HIS A 195 -43.68 0.33 -6.93
N PHE A 196 -43.65 -0.80 -7.67
CA PHE A 196 -44.85 -1.44 -8.21
C PHE A 196 -45.03 -2.83 -7.60
N SER A 197 -46.29 -3.16 -7.23
CA SER A 197 -46.59 -4.52 -6.75
C SER A 197 -46.59 -5.52 -7.92
N LEU A 198 -45.86 -6.60 -7.76
CA LEU A 198 -45.81 -7.66 -8.79
C LEU A 198 -47.04 -8.57 -8.83
N LEU A 199 -47.82 -8.58 -7.77
CA LEU A 199 -49.00 -9.45 -7.62
C LEU A 199 -48.66 -10.92 -7.93
N HIS A 200 -49.33 -11.52 -8.89
CA HIS A 200 -49.11 -12.90 -9.32
C HIS A 200 -48.00 -13.05 -10.41
N LEU A 201 -47.42 -11.96 -10.86
CA LEU A 201 -46.35 -11.94 -11.87
C LEU A 201 -44.94 -11.95 -11.27
N GLY A 202 -44.83 -12.25 -9.97
CA GLY A 202 -43.51 -12.25 -9.30
C GLY A 202 -42.57 -13.31 -9.85
N GLU A 203 -43.04 -14.51 -10.13
CA GLU A 203 -42.27 -15.61 -10.71
C GLU A 203 -41.85 -15.29 -12.13
N GLU A 204 -42.75 -14.84 -12.99
CA GLU A 204 -42.45 -14.47 -14.37
C GLU A 204 -41.43 -13.31 -14.44
N MET A 205 -41.54 -12.31 -13.57
CA MET A 205 -40.54 -11.22 -13.48
C MET A 205 -39.17 -11.73 -13.04
N PHE A 206 -39.14 -12.64 -12.09
CA PHE A 206 -37.91 -13.26 -11.62
C PHE A 206 -37.24 -14.10 -12.72
N GLU A 207 -38.02 -14.92 -13.43
CA GLU A 207 -37.51 -15.81 -14.49
C GLU A 207 -36.82 -15.06 -15.63
N ILE A 208 -37.30 -13.84 -15.98
CA ILE A 208 -36.65 -13.01 -16.99
C ILE A 208 -35.20 -12.68 -16.61
N PHE A 209 -34.95 -12.40 -15.33
CA PHE A 209 -33.59 -12.14 -14.88
C PHE A 209 -32.78 -13.42 -14.64
N ALA A 210 -33.44 -14.45 -14.12
CA ALA A 210 -32.83 -15.74 -13.83
C ALA A 210 -32.23 -16.42 -15.06
N CYS A 211 -32.84 -16.23 -16.26
CA CYS A 211 -32.34 -16.81 -17.52
C CYS A 211 -30.95 -16.29 -17.91
N TYR A 212 -30.52 -15.13 -17.41
CA TYR A 212 -29.17 -14.56 -17.65
C TYR A 212 -28.14 -14.97 -16.59
N PHE A 213 -28.55 -15.65 -15.52
CA PHE A 213 -27.66 -15.99 -14.41
C PHE A 213 -27.09 -17.41 -14.55
N PRO A 214 -25.74 -17.60 -14.41
CA PRO A 214 -24.69 -16.60 -14.34
C PRO A 214 -24.41 -15.95 -15.71
N ILE A 215 -23.93 -14.70 -15.71
CA ILE A 215 -23.62 -13.99 -16.95
C ILE A 215 -22.50 -14.69 -17.71
N ASP A 216 -22.79 -15.13 -18.93
CA ASP A 216 -21.82 -15.61 -19.91
C ASP A 216 -21.66 -14.57 -21.02
N PHE A 217 -20.73 -13.63 -20.80
CA PHE A 217 -20.47 -12.52 -21.70
C PHE A 217 -18.99 -12.23 -21.81
N THR A 218 -18.47 -12.23 -23.03
CA THR A 218 -17.09 -11.84 -23.33
C THR A 218 -17.11 -10.51 -24.09
N PRO A 219 -16.61 -9.40 -23.48
CA PRO A 219 -16.58 -8.11 -24.16
C PRO A 219 -15.72 -8.15 -25.43
N SER A 220 -16.22 -7.55 -26.53
CA SER A 220 -15.40 -7.35 -27.74
C SER A 220 -14.40 -6.24 -27.50
N ARG A 221 -13.15 -6.41 -27.93
CA ARG A 221 -12.09 -5.40 -27.82
C ARG A 221 -12.39 -4.09 -28.56
N ASP A 222 -13.27 -4.13 -29.56
CA ASP A 222 -13.63 -3.02 -30.43
C ASP A 222 -14.98 -2.37 -30.05
N ASP A 223 -15.63 -2.80 -28.97
CA ASP A 223 -16.92 -2.22 -28.56
C ASP A 223 -16.70 -0.90 -27.79
N PRO A 224 -17.15 0.23 -28.34
CA PRO A 224 -17.01 1.54 -27.69
C PRO A 224 -17.81 1.70 -26.40
N SER A 225 -18.73 0.78 -26.08
CA SER A 225 -19.54 0.83 -24.86
C SER A 225 -18.77 0.44 -23.59
N ASN A 226 -17.65 -0.24 -23.73
CA ASN A 226 -16.76 -0.63 -22.63
C ASN A 226 -17.43 -1.39 -21.47
N ILE A 227 -18.54 -2.12 -21.72
CA ILE A 227 -19.29 -2.85 -20.71
C ILE A 227 -18.53 -4.12 -20.34
N SER A 228 -18.24 -4.28 -19.06
CA SER A 228 -17.61 -5.49 -18.54
C SER A 228 -18.64 -6.56 -18.15
N ARG A 229 -18.20 -7.81 -18.14
CA ARG A 229 -18.99 -8.95 -17.65
C ARG A 229 -19.39 -8.74 -16.18
N ASP A 230 -18.46 -8.28 -15.36
CA ASP A 230 -18.67 -8.14 -13.91
C ASP A 230 -19.64 -7.01 -13.57
N GLU A 231 -19.65 -5.91 -14.35
CA GLU A 231 -20.65 -4.85 -14.21
C GLU A 231 -22.06 -5.37 -14.50
N LEU A 232 -22.23 -6.15 -15.58
CA LEU A 232 -23.52 -6.75 -15.90
C LEU A 232 -23.97 -7.74 -14.81
N ALA A 233 -23.06 -8.58 -14.30
CA ALA A 233 -23.36 -9.54 -13.24
C ALA A 233 -23.76 -8.83 -11.93
N ALA A 234 -23.06 -7.73 -11.59
CA ALA A 234 -23.40 -6.93 -10.42
C ALA A 234 -24.78 -6.30 -10.51
N LYS A 235 -25.17 -5.73 -11.67
CA LYS A 235 -26.48 -5.14 -11.92
C LYS A 235 -27.58 -6.19 -11.99
N LEU A 236 -27.33 -7.33 -12.63
CA LEU A 236 -28.27 -8.46 -12.66
C LEU A 236 -28.59 -8.95 -11.25
N SER A 237 -27.58 -9.08 -10.39
CA SER A 237 -27.79 -9.49 -9.00
C SER A 237 -28.68 -8.52 -8.23
N GLU A 238 -28.63 -7.21 -8.52
CA GLU A 238 -29.56 -6.23 -7.92
C GLU A 238 -31.01 -6.44 -8.37
N CYS A 239 -31.22 -6.85 -9.64
CA CYS A 239 -32.56 -7.22 -10.14
C CYS A 239 -33.12 -8.47 -9.44
N LEU A 240 -32.27 -9.50 -9.28
CA LEU A 240 -32.65 -10.77 -8.66
C LEU A 240 -33.01 -10.64 -7.16
N VAL A 241 -32.52 -9.58 -6.49
CA VAL A 241 -32.84 -9.30 -5.08
C VAL A 241 -33.73 -8.07 -4.89
N ALA A 242 -34.38 -7.57 -5.93
CA ALA A 242 -35.09 -6.31 -5.91
C ALA A 242 -36.39 -6.38 -5.08
N SER A 243 -37.04 -7.53 -4.98
CA SER A 243 -38.27 -7.75 -4.15
C SER A 243 -38.03 -8.87 -3.12
N PRO A 244 -38.49 -8.69 -1.87
CA PRO A 244 -38.48 -9.77 -0.87
C PRO A 244 -39.21 -11.04 -1.30
N GLU A 245 -40.21 -10.94 -2.20
CA GLU A 245 -40.96 -12.07 -2.76
C GLU A 245 -40.03 -13.02 -3.56
N PHE A 246 -38.91 -12.54 -4.07
CA PHE A 246 -37.98 -13.34 -4.87
C PHE A 246 -37.17 -14.35 -4.07
N ILE A 247 -37.22 -14.34 -2.75
CA ILE A 247 -36.43 -15.23 -1.90
C ILE A 247 -36.65 -16.70 -2.20
N GLU A 248 -37.91 -17.06 -2.51
CA GLU A 248 -38.34 -18.45 -2.81
C GLU A 248 -37.67 -18.99 -4.08
N TRP A 249 -37.27 -18.14 -5.00
CA TRP A 249 -36.65 -18.54 -6.27
C TRP A 249 -35.17 -18.23 -6.31
N VAL A 250 -34.71 -17.12 -5.71
CA VAL A 250 -33.30 -16.70 -5.77
C VAL A 250 -32.38 -17.62 -4.98
N VAL A 251 -32.84 -18.14 -3.83
CA VAL A 251 -32.04 -19.07 -3.04
C VAL A 251 -31.84 -20.39 -3.77
N PRO A 252 -32.87 -21.09 -4.27
CA PRO A 252 -32.71 -22.28 -5.08
C PRO A 252 -31.82 -22.07 -6.32
N LEU A 253 -32.00 -20.95 -7.05
CA LEU A 253 -31.19 -20.60 -8.20
C LEU A 253 -29.68 -20.48 -7.83
N ALA A 254 -29.40 -19.73 -6.77
CA ALA A 254 -28.01 -19.55 -6.31
C ALA A 254 -27.38 -20.87 -5.87
N LEU A 255 -28.14 -21.72 -5.16
CA LEU A 255 -27.65 -23.02 -4.72
C LEU A 255 -27.42 -23.99 -5.88
N GLU A 256 -28.30 -24.04 -6.88
CA GLU A 256 -28.11 -24.83 -8.10
C GLU A 256 -26.82 -24.43 -8.84
N LYS A 257 -26.59 -23.13 -9.03
CA LYS A 257 -25.39 -22.66 -9.74
C LYS A 257 -24.11 -22.76 -8.90
N LEU A 258 -24.22 -22.84 -7.58
CA LEU A 258 -23.09 -23.10 -6.68
C LEU A 258 -22.55 -24.54 -6.85
N GLU A 259 -23.37 -25.50 -7.29
CA GLU A 259 -22.94 -26.86 -7.59
C GLU A 259 -22.16 -26.98 -8.92
N SER A 260 -22.08 -25.90 -9.72
CA SER A 260 -21.35 -25.88 -11.00
C SER A 260 -19.84 -26.10 -10.82
N ASP A 261 -19.19 -26.75 -11.79
CA ASP A 261 -17.72 -26.85 -11.83
C ASP A 261 -17.02 -25.52 -12.20
N LEU A 262 -17.78 -24.53 -12.69
CA LEU A 262 -17.23 -23.25 -13.13
C LEU A 262 -17.06 -22.31 -11.92
N VAL A 263 -15.80 -21.92 -11.66
CA VAL A 263 -15.45 -20.98 -10.55
C VAL A 263 -16.23 -19.67 -10.63
N VAL A 264 -16.39 -19.14 -11.84
CA VAL A 264 -17.11 -17.88 -12.07
C VAL A 264 -18.58 -18.01 -11.66
N ALA A 265 -19.25 -19.11 -11.98
CA ALA A 265 -20.62 -19.39 -11.57
C ALA A 265 -20.76 -19.52 -10.05
N LYS A 266 -19.80 -20.18 -9.39
CA LYS A 266 -19.72 -20.27 -7.92
C LYS A 266 -19.60 -18.89 -7.27
N LEU A 267 -18.70 -18.05 -7.77
CA LEU A 267 -18.49 -16.70 -7.23
C LEU A 267 -19.71 -15.81 -7.42
N ASP A 268 -20.36 -15.85 -8.58
CA ASP A 268 -21.61 -15.13 -8.82
C ASP A 268 -22.73 -15.58 -7.87
N SER A 269 -22.84 -16.89 -7.64
CA SER A 269 -23.84 -17.47 -6.74
C SER A 269 -23.60 -17.05 -5.29
N LEU A 270 -22.33 -17.05 -4.84
CA LEU A 270 -21.99 -16.57 -3.51
C LEU A 270 -22.26 -15.06 -3.36
N GLU A 271 -21.96 -14.27 -4.38
CA GLU A 271 -22.29 -12.83 -4.35
C GLU A 271 -23.82 -12.61 -4.34
N LEU A 272 -24.58 -13.41 -5.07
CA LEU A 272 -26.05 -13.34 -5.05
C LEU A 272 -26.60 -13.69 -3.66
N LEU A 273 -26.10 -14.76 -3.00
CA LEU A 273 -26.46 -15.10 -1.63
C LEU A 273 -26.07 -13.99 -0.64
N ARG A 274 -24.91 -13.35 -0.82
CA ARG A 274 -24.48 -12.23 0.02
C ARG A 274 -25.43 -11.03 -0.12
N LYS A 275 -25.81 -10.66 -1.33
CA LYS A 275 -26.78 -9.60 -1.60
C LYS A 275 -28.16 -9.95 -1.03
N SER A 276 -28.58 -11.19 -1.17
CA SER A 276 -29.83 -11.70 -0.57
C SER A 276 -29.83 -11.51 0.95
N ALA A 277 -28.71 -11.81 1.62
CA ALA A 277 -28.57 -11.60 3.06
C ALA A 277 -28.70 -10.13 3.48
N ILE A 278 -28.24 -9.20 2.64
CA ILE A 278 -28.31 -7.74 2.92
C ILE A 278 -29.72 -7.18 2.65
N LYS A 279 -30.36 -7.65 1.59
CA LYS A 279 -31.62 -7.05 1.10
C LYS A 279 -32.86 -7.65 1.72
N PHE A 280 -32.85 -8.92 2.05
CA PHE A 280 -34.04 -9.60 2.57
C PHE A 280 -34.10 -9.53 4.11
N PRO A 281 -35.31 -9.43 4.68
CA PRO A 281 -35.51 -9.53 6.12
C PRO A 281 -34.97 -10.85 6.69
N ALA A 282 -34.23 -10.77 7.80
CA ALA A 282 -33.65 -11.96 8.44
C ALA A 282 -34.65 -13.08 8.73
N LYS A 283 -35.90 -12.72 9.02
CA LYS A 283 -36.99 -13.66 9.26
C LYS A 283 -37.35 -14.51 8.04
N LEU A 284 -37.26 -13.94 6.83
CA LEU A 284 -37.50 -14.69 5.58
C LEU A 284 -36.30 -15.58 5.28
N LEU A 285 -35.11 -15.03 5.42
CA LEU A 285 -33.88 -15.79 5.19
C LEU A 285 -33.74 -16.97 6.16
N SER A 286 -34.29 -16.89 7.37
CA SER A 286 -34.17 -17.96 8.38
C SER A 286 -34.85 -19.27 7.93
N GLN A 287 -35.81 -19.23 7.04
CA GLN A 287 -36.48 -20.43 6.48
C GLN A 287 -35.54 -21.20 5.53
N HIS A 288 -34.56 -20.53 4.95
CA HIS A 288 -33.59 -21.12 3.99
C HIS A 288 -32.20 -21.31 4.58
N PHE A 289 -31.93 -20.89 5.83
CA PHE A 289 -30.59 -20.87 6.40
C PHE A 289 -29.89 -22.23 6.44
N ASP A 290 -30.63 -23.29 6.83
CA ASP A 290 -30.04 -24.64 6.96
C ASP A 290 -29.53 -25.16 5.61
N VAL A 291 -30.28 -24.89 4.52
CA VAL A 291 -29.88 -25.29 3.16
C VAL A 291 -28.70 -24.46 2.66
N ILE A 292 -28.72 -23.15 2.90
CA ILE A 292 -27.61 -22.26 2.58
C ILE A 292 -26.36 -22.68 3.34
N TRP A 293 -26.47 -22.95 4.64
CA TRP A 293 -25.32 -23.40 5.45
C TRP A 293 -24.79 -24.75 4.97
N ALA A 294 -25.64 -25.70 4.62
CA ALA A 294 -25.22 -26.99 4.06
C ALA A 294 -24.38 -26.80 2.78
N ALA A 295 -24.82 -25.93 1.87
CA ALA A 295 -24.11 -25.64 0.64
C ALA A 295 -22.78 -24.89 0.91
N LEU A 296 -22.78 -23.85 1.74
CA LEU A 296 -21.58 -23.14 2.12
C LEU A 296 -20.53 -24.06 2.78
N LYS A 297 -20.99 -24.99 3.63
CA LYS A 297 -20.14 -25.98 4.26
C LYS A 297 -19.43 -26.85 3.23
N THR A 298 -20.08 -27.23 2.14
CA THR A 298 -19.50 -28.05 1.07
C THR A 298 -18.38 -27.31 0.33
N GLU A 299 -18.52 -26.00 0.15
CA GLU A 299 -17.50 -25.17 -0.52
C GLU A 299 -16.36 -24.75 0.42
N ILE A 300 -16.61 -24.54 1.72
CA ILE A 300 -15.59 -24.06 2.68
C ILE A 300 -14.76 -25.22 3.23
N PHE A 301 -15.38 -26.38 3.55
CA PHE A 301 -14.69 -27.50 4.19
C PHE A 301 -13.92 -28.29 3.14
N PRO A 302 -13.93 -29.31 2.63
CA PRO A 302 -12.89 -30.24 2.20
C PRO A 302 -11.98 -29.74 1.06
N GLY A 303 -11.49 -28.52 1.19
CA GLY A 303 -10.38 -28.07 0.38
C GLY A 303 -10.68 -28.06 -1.11
N GLY A 304 -11.64 -27.26 -1.51
CA GLY A 304 -11.67 -26.81 -2.89
C GLY A 304 -10.30 -26.15 -3.18
N ASP A 305 -9.68 -26.51 -4.28
CA ASP A 305 -8.38 -25.96 -4.69
C ASP A 305 -8.43 -24.45 -4.97
N ASN A 306 -9.63 -23.83 -4.85
CA ASN A 306 -9.88 -22.43 -5.13
C ASN A 306 -10.10 -21.61 -3.84
N THR A 307 -9.07 -20.89 -3.44
CA THR A 307 -9.08 -19.99 -2.26
C THR A 307 -10.10 -18.87 -2.36
N ASP A 308 -10.46 -18.43 -3.56
CA ASP A 308 -11.39 -17.33 -3.79
C ASP A 308 -12.82 -17.75 -3.47
N VAL A 309 -13.22 -18.97 -3.84
CA VAL A 309 -14.53 -19.53 -3.51
C VAL A 309 -14.69 -19.73 -2.01
N VAL A 310 -13.64 -20.25 -1.34
CA VAL A 310 -13.63 -20.43 0.13
C VAL A 310 -13.79 -19.08 0.83
N SER A 311 -13.03 -18.09 0.40
CA SER A 311 -13.08 -16.73 0.95
C SER A 311 -14.46 -16.08 0.74
N ALA A 312 -15.02 -16.20 -0.44
CA ALA A 312 -16.36 -15.70 -0.76
C ALA A 312 -17.44 -16.39 0.10
N GLY A 313 -17.36 -17.72 0.30
CA GLY A 313 -18.26 -18.47 1.16
C GLY A 313 -18.22 -18.00 2.62
N ILE A 314 -17.03 -17.74 3.15
CA ILE A 314 -16.83 -17.17 4.49
C ILE A 314 -17.45 -15.77 4.59
N ILE A 315 -17.30 -14.93 3.58
CA ILE A 315 -17.90 -13.58 3.53
C ILE A 315 -19.43 -13.67 3.52
N VAL A 316 -20.03 -14.61 2.78
CA VAL A 316 -21.48 -14.83 2.78
C VAL A 316 -21.97 -15.18 4.18
N LEU A 317 -21.33 -16.17 4.82
CA LEU A 317 -21.68 -16.59 6.18
C LEU A 317 -21.57 -15.40 7.17
N ARG A 318 -20.49 -14.65 7.08
CA ARG A 318 -20.29 -13.44 7.88
C ARG A 318 -21.43 -12.45 7.71
N THR A 319 -21.81 -12.16 6.46
CA THR A 319 -22.88 -11.21 6.14
C THR A 319 -24.22 -11.68 6.74
N ILE A 320 -24.53 -12.98 6.61
CA ILE A 320 -25.77 -13.55 7.17
C ILE A 320 -25.81 -13.40 8.71
N LEU A 321 -24.71 -13.71 9.40
CA LEU A 321 -24.62 -13.62 10.85
C LEU A 321 -24.66 -12.16 11.34
N GLU A 322 -24.01 -11.24 10.64
CA GLU A 322 -24.04 -9.80 10.93
C GLU A 322 -25.46 -9.22 10.77
N GLN A 323 -26.18 -9.58 9.72
CA GLN A 323 -27.57 -9.12 9.50
C GLN A 323 -28.57 -9.73 10.51
N ALA A 324 -28.30 -10.94 10.97
CA ALA A 324 -29.14 -11.58 12.00
C ALA A 324 -28.96 -10.98 13.41
N HIS A 325 -27.88 -10.21 13.66
CA HIS A 325 -27.57 -9.64 14.98
C HIS A 325 -28.71 -8.78 15.57
N SER A 326 -29.48 -8.11 14.71
CA SER A 326 -30.64 -7.30 15.15
C SER A 326 -31.78 -8.12 15.74
N THR A 327 -31.81 -9.44 15.55
CA THR A 327 -32.85 -10.39 16.02
C THR A 327 -32.19 -11.52 16.82
N PRO A 328 -32.05 -11.38 18.15
CA PRO A 328 -31.26 -12.32 18.98
C PRO A 328 -31.68 -13.80 18.84
N GLU A 329 -32.97 -14.07 18.70
CA GLU A 329 -33.48 -15.45 18.57
C GLU A 329 -32.97 -16.12 17.28
N ILE A 330 -32.98 -15.39 16.16
CA ILE A 330 -32.48 -15.88 14.86
C ILE A 330 -30.96 -15.99 14.91
N SER A 331 -30.27 -14.99 15.46
CA SER A 331 -28.80 -15.00 15.62
C SER A 331 -28.34 -16.22 16.41
N HIS A 332 -28.94 -16.49 17.57
CA HIS A 332 -28.62 -17.66 18.39
C HIS A 332 -28.93 -19.00 17.71
N SER A 333 -30.00 -19.05 16.90
CA SER A 333 -30.33 -20.26 16.10
C SER A 333 -29.24 -20.55 15.08
N TYR A 334 -28.87 -19.52 14.28
CA TYR A 334 -27.80 -19.65 13.28
C TYR A 334 -26.46 -20.03 13.93
N GLN A 335 -26.08 -19.31 15.00
CA GLN A 335 -24.85 -19.59 15.77
C GLN A 335 -24.85 -21.03 16.30
N THR A 336 -25.96 -21.50 16.81
CA THR A 336 -26.06 -22.87 17.36
C THR A 336 -25.86 -23.93 16.27
N THR A 337 -26.46 -23.75 15.09
CA THR A 337 -26.28 -24.64 13.94
C THR A 337 -24.83 -24.65 13.44
N VAL A 338 -24.23 -23.49 13.27
CA VAL A 338 -22.85 -23.34 12.75
C VAL A 338 -21.84 -23.87 13.77
N LEU A 339 -21.93 -23.43 15.04
CA LEU A 339 -21.03 -23.86 16.11
C LEU A 339 -21.13 -25.37 16.37
N GLY A 340 -22.35 -25.95 16.31
CA GLY A 340 -22.53 -27.39 16.44
C GLY A 340 -21.76 -28.20 15.40
N ALA A 341 -21.60 -27.65 14.20
CA ALA A 341 -20.82 -28.28 13.13
C ALA A 341 -19.30 -28.12 13.29
N ILE A 342 -18.81 -27.02 13.86
CA ILE A 342 -17.36 -26.71 13.89
C ILE A 342 -16.65 -27.04 15.21
N LEU A 343 -17.34 -26.95 16.36
CA LEU A 343 -16.73 -27.20 17.68
C LEU A 343 -16.03 -28.57 17.80
N PRO A 344 -16.57 -29.70 17.27
CA PRO A 344 -15.85 -30.96 17.27
C PRO A 344 -14.49 -30.90 16.57
N HIS A 345 -14.39 -30.12 15.46
CA HIS A 345 -13.17 -29.98 14.67
C HIS A 345 -12.18 -29.01 15.32
N LEU A 346 -12.66 -28.02 16.07
CA LEU A 346 -11.80 -27.08 16.81
C LEU A 346 -11.10 -27.75 18.00
N SER A 347 -11.68 -28.80 18.54
CA SER A 347 -11.10 -29.50 19.67
C SER A 347 -9.86 -30.33 19.32
N ASP A 348 -9.60 -30.62 18.06
CA ASP A 348 -8.44 -31.38 17.58
C ASP A 348 -7.68 -30.61 16.50
N VAL A 349 -6.59 -29.98 16.90
CA VAL A 349 -5.75 -29.09 16.06
C VAL A 349 -5.09 -29.79 14.88
N ASN A 350 -4.97 -31.13 14.91
CA ASN A 350 -4.31 -31.90 13.86
C ASN A 350 -5.29 -32.35 12.76
N GLN A 351 -6.57 -32.12 12.92
CA GLN A 351 -7.56 -32.49 11.90
C GLN A 351 -7.46 -31.55 10.67
N ARG A 352 -7.70 -32.12 9.49
CA ARG A 352 -7.71 -31.38 8.21
C ARG A 352 -8.72 -30.22 8.24
N LEU A 353 -9.82 -30.37 8.96
CA LEU A 353 -10.90 -29.39 9.06
C LEU A 353 -10.68 -28.31 10.12
N TYR A 354 -9.56 -28.36 10.86
CA TYR A 354 -9.27 -27.36 11.90
C TYR A 354 -9.17 -25.93 11.35
N ASN A 355 -8.36 -25.70 10.31
CA ASN A 355 -8.16 -24.35 9.76
C ASN A 355 -9.46 -23.73 9.21
N PRO A 356 -10.28 -24.37 8.36
CA PRO A 356 -11.55 -23.81 7.97
C PRO A 356 -12.51 -23.59 9.14
N SER A 357 -12.53 -24.49 10.14
CA SER A 357 -13.34 -24.34 11.34
C SER A 357 -12.91 -23.13 12.17
N THR A 358 -11.61 -22.80 12.24
CA THR A 358 -11.13 -21.60 12.94
C THR A 358 -11.57 -20.32 12.24
N ALA A 359 -11.51 -20.26 10.91
CA ALA A 359 -12.01 -19.12 10.16
C ALA A 359 -13.52 -18.89 10.41
N ILE A 360 -14.31 -19.97 10.39
CA ILE A 360 -15.75 -19.88 10.68
C ILE A 360 -15.99 -19.48 12.15
N ALA A 361 -15.22 -20.00 13.11
CA ALA A 361 -15.33 -19.65 14.52
C ALA A 361 -15.14 -18.13 14.74
N LEU A 362 -14.15 -17.53 14.09
CA LEU A 362 -13.92 -16.08 14.17
C LEU A 362 -15.06 -15.26 13.55
N VAL A 363 -15.66 -15.78 12.48
CA VAL A 363 -16.86 -15.18 11.87
C VAL A 363 -18.05 -15.25 12.82
N CYS A 364 -18.26 -16.38 13.53
CA CYS A 364 -19.29 -16.50 14.55
C CYS A 364 -19.08 -15.50 15.69
N VAL A 365 -17.83 -15.34 16.17
CA VAL A 365 -17.50 -14.32 17.20
C VAL A 365 -17.74 -12.91 16.70
N ALA A 366 -17.48 -12.61 15.43
CA ALA A 366 -17.78 -11.30 14.85
C ALA A 366 -19.31 -11.02 14.79
N GLY A 367 -20.13 -12.05 14.57
CA GLY A 367 -21.58 -11.94 14.54
C GLY A 367 -22.22 -11.82 15.93
N ASP A 368 -21.79 -12.65 16.89
CA ASP A 368 -22.22 -12.61 18.29
C ASP A 368 -21.04 -12.94 19.22
N PRO A 369 -20.34 -11.89 19.68
CA PRO A 369 -19.09 -12.07 20.44
C PRO A 369 -19.25 -12.85 21.75
N ILE A 370 -20.37 -12.70 22.44
CA ILE A 370 -20.59 -13.31 23.74
C ILE A 370 -20.97 -14.77 23.56
N PHE A 371 -22.02 -15.04 22.85
CA PHE A 371 -22.56 -16.39 22.68
C PHE A 371 -21.57 -17.34 22.00
N ALA A 372 -20.93 -16.90 20.91
CA ALA A 372 -19.94 -17.70 20.21
C ALA A 372 -18.63 -17.77 20.98
N GLY A 373 -18.16 -16.62 21.50
CA GLY A 373 -16.90 -16.52 22.23
C GLY A 373 -16.83 -17.46 23.43
N GLU A 374 -17.87 -17.49 24.29
CA GLU A 374 -17.92 -18.38 25.45
C GLU A 374 -17.88 -19.86 25.07
N ARG A 375 -18.63 -20.28 24.05
CA ARG A 375 -18.64 -21.67 23.60
C ARG A 375 -17.31 -22.13 23.05
N ILE A 376 -16.63 -21.26 22.27
CA ILE A 376 -15.33 -21.56 21.70
C ILE A 376 -14.27 -21.60 22.81
N LEU A 377 -14.25 -20.58 23.70
CA LEU A 377 -13.31 -20.55 24.83
C LEU A 377 -13.46 -21.76 25.75
N ASN A 378 -14.69 -22.15 26.06
CA ASN A 378 -14.95 -23.36 26.87
C ASN A 378 -14.48 -24.63 26.17
N THR A 379 -14.59 -24.73 24.85
CA THR A 379 -14.09 -25.89 24.07
C THR A 379 -12.57 -26.01 24.18
N PHE A 380 -11.85 -24.89 24.08
CA PHE A 380 -10.40 -24.88 24.26
C PHE A 380 -10.00 -25.14 25.71
N LEU A 381 -10.69 -24.57 26.69
CA LEU A 381 -10.39 -24.72 28.12
C LEU A 381 -10.42 -26.18 28.58
N LEU A 382 -11.28 -27.02 28.01
CA LEU A 382 -11.36 -28.45 28.34
C LEU A 382 -10.02 -29.19 28.12
N LYS A 383 -9.18 -28.73 27.20
CA LYS A 383 -7.89 -29.33 26.85
C LYS A 383 -6.67 -28.47 27.25
N LEU A 384 -6.88 -27.22 27.65
CA LEU A 384 -5.84 -26.31 28.14
C LEU A 384 -5.54 -26.60 29.64
N SER A 385 -6.51 -26.98 30.47
CA SER A 385 -6.35 -27.05 31.91
C SER A 385 -5.35 -28.14 32.33
N THR A 386 -4.13 -27.70 32.59
CA THR A 386 -3.22 -28.35 33.50
C THR A 386 -3.76 -28.15 34.93
N LYS A 387 -3.99 -29.20 35.68
CA LYS A 387 -4.33 -29.06 37.11
C LYS A 387 -3.29 -28.16 37.78
N PRO A 388 -3.66 -27.12 38.56
CA PRO A 388 -2.71 -26.31 39.28
C PRO A 388 -1.91 -27.22 40.20
N GLN A 389 -0.57 -27.25 39.97
CA GLN A 389 0.31 -27.86 40.96
C GLN A 389 0.20 -27.05 42.26
N SER A 390 -0.27 -27.67 43.31
CA SER A 390 -0.20 -27.11 44.64
C SER A 390 1.24 -26.73 44.98
N ILE A 391 1.41 -25.50 45.44
CA ILE A 391 2.67 -24.94 45.91
C ILE A 391 2.97 -25.59 47.27
N ASP A 392 3.34 -26.85 47.30
CA ASP A 392 3.99 -27.51 48.43
C ASP A 392 4.90 -28.62 47.94
N GLY A 393 6.16 -28.54 48.35
CA GLY A 393 7.25 -29.36 47.88
C GLY A 393 7.07 -30.85 48.13
N GLY A 394 7.14 -31.63 47.13
CA GLY A 394 7.19 -33.08 47.19
C GLY A 394 7.20 -33.63 45.75
N GLY A 395 8.35 -34.15 45.35
CA GLY A 395 8.51 -34.65 43.97
C GLY A 395 7.62 -35.85 43.66
N ASP A 396 6.74 -35.67 42.72
CA ASP A 396 6.19 -36.74 41.88
C ASP A 396 5.98 -36.18 40.47
N LYS A 397 6.62 -36.82 39.48
CA LYS A 397 6.40 -36.53 38.06
C LYS A 397 4.91 -36.78 37.77
N ALA A 398 4.15 -35.68 37.61
CA ALA A 398 2.77 -35.76 37.17
C ALA A 398 2.74 -36.42 35.77
N ILE A 399 2.08 -37.57 35.67
CA ILE A 399 1.73 -38.22 34.39
C ILE A 399 0.75 -37.28 33.71
N LEU A 400 1.22 -36.60 32.66
CA LEU A 400 0.41 -35.80 31.75
C LEU A 400 -0.71 -36.70 31.22
N SER A 401 -1.95 -36.35 31.46
CA SER A 401 -3.08 -37.03 30.84
C SER A 401 -2.95 -36.89 29.34
N THR A 402 -3.18 -37.95 28.57
CA THR A 402 -3.00 -38.04 27.11
C THR A 402 -3.89 -37.10 26.28
N ASP A 403 -4.69 -36.24 26.92
CA ASP A 403 -5.71 -35.40 26.32
C ASP A 403 -5.41 -33.88 26.35
N THR A 404 -4.24 -33.47 26.84
CA THR A 404 -3.88 -32.03 26.85
C THR A 404 -3.12 -31.63 25.59
N TYR A 405 -3.31 -30.37 25.13
CA TYR A 405 -2.58 -29.81 23.98
C TYR A 405 -1.06 -29.81 24.20
N ASN A 406 -0.29 -30.27 23.21
CA ASN A 406 1.16 -30.11 23.17
C ASN A 406 1.54 -28.67 22.81
N GLU A 407 2.83 -28.30 22.77
CA GLU A 407 3.30 -26.94 22.52
C GLU A 407 2.88 -26.42 21.14
N ASP A 408 3.04 -27.21 20.08
CA ASP A 408 2.66 -26.82 18.72
C ASP A 408 1.15 -26.58 18.58
N GLN A 409 0.35 -27.38 19.27
CA GLN A 409 -1.10 -27.21 19.33
C GLN A 409 -1.47 -25.96 20.14
N ARG A 410 -0.78 -25.67 21.26
CA ARG A 410 -1.00 -24.47 22.07
C ARG A 410 -0.70 -23.20 21.28
N ILE A 411 0.36 -23.17 20.46
CA ILE A 411 0.66 -22.03 19.58
C ILE A 411 -0.55 -21.69 18.71
N LYS A 412 -1.15 -22.68 18.07
CA LYS A 412 -2.32 -22.47 17.20
C LYS A 412 -3.55 -22.04 18.00
N VAL A 413 -3.79 -22.63 19.15
CA VAL A 413 -4.94 -22.30 20.03
C VAL A 413 -4.79 -20.88 20.58
N TYR A 414 -3.62 -20.48 21.07
CA TYR A 414 -3.39 -19.13 21.58
C TYR A 414 -3.52 -18.07 20.49
N ALA A 415 -3.10 -18.36 19.27
CA ALA A 415 -3.30 -17.46 18.14
C ALA A 415 -4.79 -17.19 17.85
N ILE A 416 -5.64 -18.21 17.98
CA ILE A 416 -7.10 -18.04 17.80
C ILE A 416 -7.70 -17.29 19.00
N ILE A 417 -7.29 -17.61 20.21
CA ILE A 417 -7.71 -16.92 21.44
C ILE A 417 -7.37 -15.43 21.35
N ALA A 418 -6.18 -15.07 20.87
CA ALA A 418 -5.78 -13.69 20.65
C ALA A 418 -6.73 -12.98 19.66
N GLN A 419 -7.01 -13.60 18.51
CA GLN A 419 -7.93 -13.01 17.53
C GLN A 419 -9.37 -12.91 18.07
N LEU A 420 -9.83 -13.87 18.85
CA LEU A 420 -11.12 -13.84 19.49
C LEU A 420 -11.23 -12.64 20.45
N PHE A 421 -10.27 -12.47 21.36
CA PHE A 421 -10.26 -11.33 22.27
C PHE A 421 -10.17 -9.98 21.56
N LYS A 422 -9.41 -9.93 20.48
CA LYS A 422 -9.34 -8.73 19.62
C LYS A 422 -10.71 -8.35 19.03
N ILE A 423 -11.46 -9.32 18.53
CA ILE A 423 -12.81 -9.08 17.99
C ILE A 423 -13.75 -8.61 19.12
N VAL A 424 -13.68 -9.26 20.28
CA VAL A 424 -14.51 -8.91 21.45
C VAL A 424 -14.18 -7.51 21.96
N ALA A 425 -12.91 -7.10 21.96
CA ALA A 425 -12.46 -5.77 22.35
C ALA A 425 -12.97 -4.69 21.36
N ILE A 426 -12.89 -4.95 20.06
CA ILE A 426 -13.40 -4.02 19.00
C ILE A 426 -14.93 -3.81 19.16
N ARG A 427 -15.68 -4.82 19.62
CA ARG A 427 -17.12 -4.74 19.82
C ARG A 427 -17.53 -4.20 21.19
N ASP A 428 -16.56 -3.82 22.04
CA ASP A 428 -16.77 -3.29 23.41
C ASP A 428 -17.65 -4.22 24.30
N CYS A 429 -17.51 -5.52 24.10
CA CYS A 429 -18.27 -6.56 24.81
C CYS A 429 -17.42 -7.36 25.80
N ALA A 430 -16.18 -6.97 26.02
CA ALA A 430 -15.22 -7.74 26.82
C ALA A 430 -15.69 -8.04 28.25
N GLU A 431 -16.30 -7.08 28.91
CA GLU A 431 -16.78 -7.24 30.30
C GLU A 431 -17.95 -8.23 30.46
N GLN A 432 -18.61 -8.59 29.38
CA GLN A 432 -19.79 -9.47 29.37
C GLN A 432 -19.40 -10.96 29.27
N LEU A 433 -18.15 -11.28 28.91
CA LEU A 433 -17.67 -12.65 28.88
C LEU A 433 -17.58 -13.26 30.29
N ASN A 434 -17.72 -14.58 30.35
CA ASN A 434 -17.61 -15.33 31.61
C ASN A 434 -16.20 -15.15 32.22
N LYS A 435 -16.13 -14.42 33.34
CA LYS A 435 -14.88 -14.10 34.03
C LYS A 435 -14.12 -15.35 34.46
N ALA A 436 -14.80 -16.38 34.95
CA ALA A 436 -14.16 -17.61 35.39
C ALA A 436 -13.46 -18.35 34.24
N THR A 437 -14.05 -18.38 33.07
CA THR A 437 -13.47 -18.98 31.85
C THR A 437 -12.23 -18.18 31.42
N CYS A 438 -12.33 -16.84 31.37
CA CYS A 438 -11.22 -15.96 31.01
C CYS A 438 -10.05 -16.11 32.00
N ASP A 439 -10.34 -16.09 33.32
CA ASP A 439 -9.34 -16.25 34.38
C ASP A 439 -8.60 -17.59 34.29
N ALA A 440 -9.30 -18.67 33.98
CA ALA A 440 -8.69 -20.01 33.83
C ALA A 440 -7.78 -20.08 32.59
N ILE A 441 -8.17 -19.43 31.49
CA ILE A 441 -7.34 -19.35 30.27
C ILE A 441 -6.10 -18.49 30.52
N HIS A 442 -6.23 -17.33 31.16
CA HIS A 442 -5.10 -16.48 31.51
C HIS A 442 -4.11 -17.22 32.42
N LEU A 443 -4.61 -17.96 33.40
CA LEU A 443 -3.76 -18.72 34.29
C LEU A 443 -2.99 -19.82 33.55
N ASP A 444 -3.62 -20.52 32.60
CA ASP A 444 -2.96 -21.53 31.76
C ASP A 444 -1.86 -20.89 30.91
N ILE A 445 -2.17 -19.78 30.21
CA ILE A 445 -1.21 -19.07 29.36
C ILE A 445 0.00 -18.57 30.17
N ILE A 446 -0.23 -17.93 31.34
CA ILE A 446 0.84 -17.43 32.20
C ILE A 446 1.69 -18.59 32.76
N GLY A 447 1.04 -19.71 33.15
CA GLY A 447 1.71 -20.92 33.65
C GLY A 447 2.61 -21.56 32.58
N VAL A 448 2.13 -21.69 31.35
CA VAL A 448 2.90 -22.25 30.24
C VAL A 448 4.05 -21.31 29.84
N LEU A 449 3.81 -20.01 29.84
CA LEU A 449 4.84 -19.01 29.56
C LEU A 449 5.97 -19.08 30.60
N ARG A 450 5.63 -19.19 31.87
CA ARG A 450 6.59 -19.35 32.94
C ARG A 450 7.37 -20.66 32.83
N ALA A 451 6.70 -21.79 32.58
CA ALA A 451 7.35 -23.09 32.43
C ALA A 451 8.36 -23.11 31.27
N ASN A 452 8.00 -22.43 30.18
CA ASN A 452 8.89 -22.30 29.02
C ASN A 452 10.12 -21.41 29.29
N ILE A 453 9.98 -20.35 30.12
CA ILE A 453 11.12 -19.49 30.52
C ILE A 453 12.06 -20.24 31.47
N ASP A 454 11.50 -21.04 32.36
CA ASP A 454 12.27 -21.81 33.36
C ASP A 454 12.97 -23.07 32.75
N ALA A 455 12.66 -23.43 31.48
CA ALA A 455 13.30 -24.52 30.75
C ALA A 455 14.72 -24.14 30.28
N ASP A 456 15.53 -25.16 30.01
CA ASP A 456 16.88 -24.94 29.46
C ASP A 456 16.83 -24.19 28.12
N ALA A 457 17.82 -23.32 27.84
CA ALA A 457 17.83 -22.46 26.68
C ALA A 457 17.73 -23.19 25.31
N ALA A 458 18.12 -24.47 25.26
CA ALA A 458 17.98 -25.31 24.07
C ALA A 458 16.57 -25.89 23.88
N GLU A 459 15.74 -25.91 24.94
CA GLU A 459 14.37 -26.45 24.96
C GLU A 459 13.31 -25.34 24.88
N GLN A 460 13.71 -24.07 24.93
CA GLN A 460 12.78 -22.94 24.90
C GLN A 460 12.14 -22.77 23.53
N ASN A 461 10.81 -22.72 23.49
CA ASN A 461 10.02 -22.52 22.28
C ASN A 461 9.63 -21.05 22.12
N ILE A 462 10.27 -20.36 21.17
CA ILE A 462 10.08 -18.92 20.90
C ILE A 462 8.67 -18.66 20.36
N ASP A 463 8.17 -19.51 19.48
CA ASP A 463 6.84 -19.36 18.86
C ASP A 463 5.72 -19.49 19.90
N LEU A 464 5.89 -20.36 20.88
CA LEU A 464 4.95 -20.53 21.99
C LEU A 464 4.90 -19.28 22.88
N LYS A 465 6.07 -18.71 23.21
CA LYS A 465 6.15 -17.44 23.97
C LYS A 465 5.46 -16.31 23.21
N HIS A 466 5.72 -16.22 21.91
CA HIS A 466 5.13 -15.20 21.04
C HIS A 466 3.59 -15.32 21.02
N ALA A 467 3.06 -16.49 20.81
CA ALA A 467 1.61 -16.73 20.80
C ALA A 467 0.97 -16.44 22.16
N ALA A 468 1.63 -16.83 23.25
CA ALA A 468 1.18 -16.59 24.61
C ALA A 468 1.13 -15.08 24.95
N LEU A 469 2.19 -14.34 24.66
CA LEU A 469 2.23 -12.88 24.86
C LEU A 469 1.18 -12.16 24.01
N SER A 470 1.00 -12.56 22.77
CA SER A 470 -0.04 -11.98 21.89
C SER A 470 -1.44 -12.18 22.47
N ALA A 471 -1.75 -13.38 22.96
CA ALA A 471 -3.04 -13.65 23.58
C ALA A 471 -3.27 -12.83 24.86
N LEU A 472 -2.25 -12.65 25.70
CA LEU A 472 -2.33 -11.81 26.90
C LEU A 472 -2.47 -10.32 26.57
N THR A 473 -1.81 -9.85 25.53
CA THR A 473 -1.91 -8.47 25.05
C THR A 473 -3.33 -8.12 24.61
N GLU A 474 -3.94 -8.94 23.79
CA GLU A 474 -5.31 -8.71 23.30
C GLU A 474 -6.39 -8.89 24.39
N SER A 475 -6.11 -9.68 25.43
CA SER A 475 -7.03 -9.93 26.56
C SER A 475 -6.72 -9.10 27.82
N MET A 476 -5.77 -8.16 27.75
CA MET A 476 -5.24 -7.44 28.91
C MET A 476 -6.33 -6.80 29.80
N PRO A 477 -7.38 -6.13 29.27
CA PRO A 477 -8.42 -5.53 30.11
C PRO A 477 -9.20 -6.50 30.97
N LEU A 478 -9.18 -7.80 30.63
CA LEU A 478 -9.91 -8.88 31.32
C LEU A 478 -9.08 -9.62 32.36
N ILE A 479 -7.77 -9.36 32.43
CA ILE A 479 -6.87 -10.06 33.36
C ILE A 479 -7.15 -9.56 34.78
N ASN A 480 -7.52 -10.47 35.69
CA ASN A 480 -7.77 -10.14 37.08
C ASN A 480 -6.49 -9.79 37.86
N GLU A 481 -6.62 -9.16 39.06
CA GLU A 481 -5.50 -8.73 39.89
C GLU A 481 -4.52 -9.87 40.24
N THR A 482 -5.04 -11.04 40.54
CA THR A 482 -4.22 -12.22 40.90
C THR A 482 -3.35 -12.67 39.70
N ASN A 483 -3.95 -12.78 38.51
CA ASN A 483 -3.24 -13.14 37.30
C ASN A 483 -2.26 -12.05 36.85
N ARG A 484 -2.60 -10.76 37.02
CA ARG A 484 -1.65 -9.65 36.80
C ARG A 484 -0.42 -9.73 37.69
N ALA A 485 -0.60 -10.03 38.99
CA ALA A 485 0.52 -10.19 39.92
C ALA A 485 1.48 -11.33 39.52
N LEU A 486 0.96 -12.41 38.92
CA LEU A 486 1.79 -13.49 38.36
C LEU A 486 2.47 -13.02 37.04
N LEU A 487 1.73 -12.33 36.21
CA LEU A 487 2.22 -11.81 34.93
C LEU A 487 3.40 -10.84 35.10
N TYR A 488 3.35 -9.93 36.10
CA TYR A 488 4.48 -9.02 36.37
C TYR A 488 5.78 -9.78 36.67
N LYS A 489 5.72 -10.87 37.40
CA LYS A 489 6.91 -11.71 37.68
C LYS A 489 7.48 -12.33 36.41
N VAL A 490 6.61 -12.81 35.52
CA VAL A 490 7.00 -13.37 34.21
C VAL A 490 7.58 -12.31 33.31
N LEU A 491 6.97 -11.13 33.24
CA LEU A 491 7.48 -10.00 32.45
C LEU A 491 8.86 -9.55 32.90
N LEU A 492 9.12 -9.50 34.20
CA LEU A 492 10.46 -9.19 34.74
C LEU A 492 11.51 -10.19 34.26
N GLN A 493 11.19 -11.48 34.24
CA GLN A 493 12.09 -12.52 33.75
C GLN A 493 12.34 -12.33 32.22
N LEU A 494 11.30 -12.11 31.45
CA LEU A 494 11.41 -11.89 29.99
C LEU A 494 12.27 -10.65 29.66
N ILE A 495 12.01 -9.52 30.31
CA ILE A 495 12.78 -8.27 30.09
C ILE A 495 14.27 -8.47 30.41
N THR A 496 14.60 -9.27 31.43
CA THR A 496 15.98 -9.45 31.85
C THR A 496 16.72 -10.56 31.10
N HIS A 497 16.03 -11.54 30.53
CA HIS A 497 16.68 -12.77 30.00
C HIS A 497 16.31 -13.13 28.55
N ASP A 498 15.20 -12.64 28.00
CA ASP A 498 14.69 -13.09 26.70
C ASP A 498 14.94 -12.12 25.54
N SER A 499 14.74 -12.64 24.30
CA SER A 499 14.88 -11.90 23.03
C SER A 499 13.58 -11.30 22.49
N LEU A 500 12.41 -11.57 23.11
CA LEU A 500 11.07 -11.10 22.68
C LEU A 500 10.76 -9.65 23.12
N ASP A 501 11.64 -8.73 22.77
CA ASP A 501 11.60 -7.35 23.25
C ASP A 501 10.31 -6.60 22.91
N LEU A 502 9.78 -6.76 21.69
CA LEU A 502 8.68 -5.91 21.19
C LEU A 502 7.35 -6.21 21.91
N GLN A 503 6.98 -7.47 22.02
CA GLN A 503 5.70 -7.88 22.62
C GLN A 503 5.65 -7.69 24.13
N CYS A 504 6.78 -7.92 24.82
CA CYS A 504 6.88 -7.61 26.24
C CYS A 504 6.65 -6.12 26.50
N VAL A 505 7.15 -5.25 25.60
CA VAL A 505 6.99 -3.80 25.72
C VAL A 505 5.55 -3.41 25.46
N GLU A 506 4.92 -3.91 24.38
CA GLU A 506 3.52 -3.61 24.07
C GLU A 506 2.59 -3.98 25.22
N LEU A 507 2.77 -5.17 25.80
CA LEU A 507 1.98 -5.60 26.95
C LEU A 507 2.25 -4.72 28.20
N LEU A 508 3.52 -4.33 28.43
CA LEU A 508 3.87 -3.47 29.55
C LEU A 508 3.33 -2.03 29.38
N GLU A 509 3.31 -1.51 28.17
CA GLU A 509 2.72 -0.21 27.83
C GLU A 509 1.21 -0.20 28.10
N LEU A 510 0.50 -1.24 27.69
CA LEU A 510 -0.93 -1.40 27.95
C LEU A 510 -1.23 -1.53 29.44
N LEU A 511 -0.47 -2.37 30.15
CA LEU A 511 -0.58 -2.49 31.61
C LEU A 511 -0.30 -1.17 32.32
N GLY A 512 0.71 -0.41 31.86
CA GLY A 512 1.04 0.91 32.38
C GLY A 512 -0.05 1.95 32.20
N ALA A 513 -0.74 1.91 31.06
CA ALA A 513 -1.86 2.79 30.79
C ALA A 513 -3.08 2.50 31.69
N CYS A 514 -3.37 1.21 31.96
CA CYS A 514 -4.53 0.79 32.74
C CYS A 514 -4.25 0.70 34.24
N HIS A 515 -3.05 0.22 34.62
CA HIS A 515 -2.67 -0.06 36.02
C HIS A 515 -1.32 0.57 36.41
N PRO A 516 -1.17 1.91 36.30
CA PRO A 516 0.14 2.58 36.48
C PRO A 516 0.79 2.30 37.84
N VAL A 517 0.03 2.27 38.92
CA VAL A 517 0.56 2.05 40.27
C VAL A 517 1.12 0.62 40.43
N GLU A 518 0.43 -0.37 39.89
CA GLU A 518 0.89 -1.76 39.91
C GLU A 518 2.17 -1.95 39.07
N VAL A 519 2.23 -1.37 37.89
CA VAL A 519 3.41 -1.43 37.03
C VAL A 519 4.60 -0.71 37.67
N GLN A 520 4.37 0.44 38.30
CA GLN A 520 5.43 1.16 38.98
C GLN A 520 6.03 0.31 40.11
N SER A 521 5.22 -0.23 40.98
CA SER A 521 5.68 -0.97 42.15
C SER A 521 6.28 -2.33 41.79
N ASN A 522 5.64 -3.08 40.88
CA ASN A 522 6.02 -4.46 40.59
C ASN A 522 7.07 -4.58 39.47
N CYS A 523 7.19 -3.59 38.57
CA CYS A 523 8.15 -3.64 37.45
C CYS A 523 9.21 -2.54 37.55
N ILE A 524 8.82 -1.27 37.50
CA ILE A 524 9.79 -0.17 37.35
C ILE A 524 10.69 -0.04 38.58
N ASP A 525 10.13 -0.03 39.78
CA ASP A 525 10.91 0.08 41.00
C ASP A 525 11.81 -1.14 41.27
N VAL A 526 11.41 -2.31 40.80
CA VAL A 526 12.24 -3.54 40.89
C VAL A 526 13.41 -3.45 39.92
N LEU A 527 13.15 -3.09 38.65
CA LEU A 527 14.18 -2.93 37.63
C LEU A 527 15.18 -1.82 37.98
N THR A 528 14.71 -0.68 38.46
CA THR A 528 15.59 0.44 38.84
C THR A 528 16.45 0.14 40.03
N ARG A 529 15.94 -0.53 41.09
CA ARG A 529 16.73 -0.95 42.25
C ARG A 529 17.84 -1.93 41.90
N ASN A 530 17.59 -2.84 40.98
CA ASN A 530 18.49 -3.91 40.61
C ASN A 530 19.38 -3.57 39.41
N PHE A 531 19.24 -2.37 38.83
CA PHE A 531 19.92 -1.99 37.61
C PHE A 531 21.45 -2.16 37.66
N ALA A 532 22.09 -1.80 38.78
CA ALA A 532 23.55 -1.87 38.91
C ALA A 532 24.07 -3.33 38.83
N ILE A 533 23.31 -4.31 39.31
CA ILE A 533 23.69 -5.71 39.40
C ILE A 533 23.64 -6.43 38.03
N TYR A 534 22.80 -5.97 37.10
CA TYR A 534 22.61 -6.63 35.82
C TYR A 534 23.82 -6.50 34.89
N PRO A 535 24.08 -7.50 34.02
CA PRO A 535 25.09 -7.39 32.96
C PRO A 535 24.73 -6.33 31.91
N ASN A 536 25.71 -5.81 31.19
CA ASN A 536 25.56 -4.70 30.26
C ASN A 536 24.53 -4.96 29.14
N PHE A 537 24.45 -6.17 28.60
CA PHE A 537 23.46 -6.50 27.60
C PHE A 537 22.00 -6.39 28.13
N VAL A 538 21.79 -6.74 29.41
CA VAL A 538 20.50 -6.60 30.08
C VAL A 538 20.20 -5.12 30.33
N LYS A 539 21.18 -4.32 30.76
CA LYS A 539 21.03 -2.87 30.96
C LYS A 539 20.57 -2.15 29.67
N ARG A 540 21.14 -2.54 28.51
CA ARG A 540 20.70 -2.02 27.20
C ARG A 540 19.24 -2.35 26.92
N LYS A 541 18.84 -3.60 27.12
CA LYS A 541 17.44 -4.02 26.97
C LYS A 541 16.51 -3.26 27.90
N MET A 542 16.88 -3.13 29.16
CA MET A 542 16.08 -2.42 30.16
C MET A 542 15.85 -0.96 29.78
N PHE A 543 16.87 -0.23 29.36
CA PHE A 543 16.68 1.14 28.87
C PHE A 543 15.74 1.19 27.65
N LYS A 544 15.91 0.30 26.68
CA LYS A 544 15.05 0.21 25.51
C LYS A 544 13.57 0.05 25.89
N HIS A 545 13.28 -0.76 26.93
CA HIS A 545 11.92 -0.98 27.41
C HIS A 545 11.40 0.20 28.25
N LEU A 546 12.19 0.68 29.21
CA LEU A 546 11.80 1.76 30.09
C LEU A 546 11.57 3.09 29.33
N LEU A 547 12.36 3.38 28.30
CA LEU A 547 12.22 4.61 27.53
C LEU A 547 10.90 4.68 26.74
N LYS A 548 10.34 3.58 26.33
CA LYS A 548 9.01 3.56 25.71
C LYS A 548 7.91 3.96 26.69
N LEU A 549 8.09 3.69 27.99
CA LEU A 549 7.16 4.09 29.03
C LEU A 549 7.26 5.58 29.41
N VAL A 550 8.31 6.30 28.96
CA VAL A 550 8.48 7.75 29.26
C VAL A 550 7.33 8.60 28.72
N VAL A 551 6.66 8.18 27.68
CA VAL A 551 5.48 8.86 27.13
C VAL A 551 4.31 8.91 28.13
N GLN A 552 4.27 7.96 29.09
CA GLN A 552 3.26 7.93 30.13
C GLN A 552 3.70 8.75 31.33
N ALA A 553 2.99 9.84 31.62
CA ALA A 553 3.33 10.82 32.65
C ALA A 553 3.62 10.22 34.04
N ALA A 554 2.99 9.09 34.38
CA ALA A 554 3.21 8.38 35.63
C ALA A 554 4.65 7.85 35.81
N PHE A 555 5.37 7.58 34.72
CA PHE A 555 6.70 6.92 34.76
C PHE A 555 7.84 7.84 34.36
N THR A 556 7.53 8.97 33.69
CA THR A 556 8.49 9.90 33.08
C THR A 556 9.60 10.30 34.07
N SER A 557 9.25 10.83 35.24
CA SER A 557 10.23 11.29 36.22
C SER A 557 11.17 10.16 36.66
N ARG A 558 10.64 8.99 37.00
CA ARG A 558 11.41 7.88 37.53
C ARG A 558 12.40 7.29 36.53
N VAL A 559 11.97 7.17 35.27
CA VAL A 559 12.82 6.64 34.22
C VAL A 559 13.90 7.66 33.82
N LEU A 560 13.53 8.95 33.77
CA LEU A 560 14.50 10.01 33.48
C LEU A 560 15.53 10.17 34.61
N ASP A 561 15.15 10.08 35.88
CA ASP A 561 16.09 10.10 37.01
C ASP A 561 17.12 8.99 36.92
N LEU A 562 16.69 7.77 36.52
CA LEU A 562 17.61 6.67 36.28
C LEU A 562 18.57 7.00 35.11
N LEU A 563 18.05 7.51 34.00
CA LEU A 563 18.84 7.87 32.83
C LEU A 563 19.87 8.96 33.17
N TRP A 564 19.46 10.03 33.87
CA TRP A 564 20.34 11.13 34.28
C TRP A 564 21.43 10.68 35.24
N HIS A 565 21.10 9.77 36.18
CA HIS A 565 22.07 9.22 37.10
C HIS A 565 23.21 8.49 36.34
N TYR A 566 22.88 7.67 35.33
CA TYR A 566 23.91 6.91 34.60
C TYR A 566 24.57 7.69 33.45
N CYS A 567 23.92 8.75 32.93
CA CYS A 567 24.56 9.66 31.95
C CYS A 567 25.56 10.60 32.62
N PHE A 568 25.18 11.27 33.73
CA PHE A 568 25.87 12.42 34.29
C PHE A 568 26.36 12.22 35.75
N GLY A 569 26.13 11.05 36.36
CA GLY A 569 26.55 10.77 37.72
C GLY A 569 28.07 10.67 37.87
N GLN A 570 28.56 10.87 39.10
CA GLN A 570 29.98 10.66 39.42
C GLN A 570 30.30 9.17 39.56
N ASP A 571 31.52 8.77 39.23
CA ASP A 571 32.04 7.39 39.38
C ASP A 571 31.26 6.29 38.62
N ILE A 572 30.65 6.63 37.50
CA ILE A 572 29.96 5.66 36.64
C ILE A 572 30.97 4.94 35.74
N PRO A 573 30.96 3.60 35.64
CA PRO A 573 31.80 2.86 34.73
C PRO A 573 31.59 3.32 33.27
N SER A 574 32.66 3.48 32.49
CA SER A 574 32.59 4.03 31.13
C SER A 574 31.72 3.24 30.16
N ASP A 575 31.61 1.93 30.31
CA ASP A 575 30.76 1.04 29.52
C ASP A 575 29.28 1.20 29.87
N VAL A 576 28.95 1.45 31.11
CA VAL A 576 27.56 1.73 31.56
C VAL A 576 27.14 3.14 31.16
N GLN A 577 28.05 4.12 31.24
CA GLN A 577 27.80 5.48 30.78
C GLN A 577 27.54 5.52 29.27
N LEU A 578 28.29 4.75 28.48
CA LEU A 578 28.03 4.61 27.04
C LEU A 578 26.62 4.05 26.77
N ILE A 579 26.20 3.03 27.49
CA ILE A 579 24.85 2.47 27.38
C ILE A 579 23.78 3.51 27.71
N ALA A 580 23.99 4.32 28.71
CA ALA A 580 23.06 5.41 29.09
C ALA A 580 23.01 6.51 28.01
N LEU A 581 24.14 6.87 27.38
CA LEU A 581 24.20 7.81 26.28
C LEU A 581 23.54 7.26 25.00
N GLU A 582 23.72 5.97 24.70
CA GLU A 582 22.98 5.28 23.64
C GLU A 582 21.46 5.37 23.90
N ALA A 583 21.04 5.13 25.14
CA ALA A 583 19.65 5.22 25.57
C ALA A 583 19.10 6.66 25.45
N LEU A 584 19.90 7.67 25.80
CA LEU A 584 19.52 9.08 25.61
C LEU A 584 19.28 9.39 24.13
N ASN A 585 20.15 8.91 23.23
CA ASN A 585 19.92 9.06 21.79
C ASN A 585 18.69 8.34 21.28
N MET A 586 18.34 7.17 21.84
CA MET A 586 17.07 6.49 21.54
C MET A 586 15.87 7.34 21.96
N LEU A 587 15.93 7.99 23.09
CA LEU A 587 14.89 8.91 23.56
C LEU A 587 14.73 10.13 22.65
N LEU A 588 15.86 10.77 22.29
CA LEU A 588 15.89 11.92 21.39
C LEU A 588 15.52 11.58 19.93
N ASN A 589 15.54 10.29 19.55
CA ASN A 589 15.04 9.81 18.26
C ASN A 589 13.51 9.67 18.21
N SER A 590 12.83 9.74 19.34
CA SER A 590 11.37 9.83 19.31
C SER A 590 11.00 11.15 18.64
N ASN A 591 10.08 11.13 17.66
CA ASN A 591 9.65 12.31 16.90
C ASN A 591 8.84 13.31 17.76
N ASP A 592 8.95 13.26 19.07
CA ASP A 592 8.25 14.16 19.99
C ASP A 592 9.08 15.42 20.27
N THR A 593 8.90 16.41 19.39
CA THR A 593 9.56 17.73 19.50
C THR A 593 9.28 18.41 20.85
N ARG A 594 8.09 18.23 21.44
CA ARG A 594 7.74 18.86 22.71
C ARG A 594 8.57 18.31 23.85
N LEU A 595 8.70 16.98 23.90
CA LEU A 595 9.50 16.30 24.90
C LEU A 595 10.97 16.75 24.83
N ILE A 596 11.56 16.85 23.62
CA ILE A 596 12.96 17.25 23.43
C ILE A 596 13.21 18.68 23.90
N VAL A 597 12.34 19.62 23.50
CA VAL A 597 12.43 21.02 23.93
C VAL A 597 12.24 21.16 25.44
N GLU A 598 11.31 20.43 26.03
CA GLU A 598 11.06 20.41 27.47
C GLU A 598 12.25 19.83 28.26
N LEU A 599 12.87 18.76 27.75
CA LEU A 599 14.09 18.19 28.33
C LEU A 599 15.26 19.17 28.27
N GLN A 600 15.42 19.93 27.17
CA GLN A 600 16.45 20.94 27.07
C GLN A 600 16.17 22.11 28.05
N THR A 601 14.95 22.62 28.08
CA THR A 601 14.59 23.80 28.90
C THR A 601 14.69 23.52 30.40
N ASN A 602 14.20 22.36 30.84
CA ASN A 602 14.15 22.00 32.26
C ASN A 602 15.47 21.46 32.80
N ASN A 603 16.30 20.83 31.95
CA ASN A 603 17.51 20.12 32.39
C ASN A 603 18.82 20.73 31.88
N CYS A 604 18.81 21.77 31.04
CA CYS A 604 19.99 22.34 30.38
C CYS A 604 20.87 21.26 29.76
N LEU A 605 20.24 20.43 28.93
CA LEU A 605 20.82 19.15 28.49
C LEU A 605 22.09 19.37 27.66
N ILE A 606 22.13 20.41 26.81
CA ILE A 606 23.32 20.79 26.05
C ILE A 606 24.48 21.11 26.98
N ASP A 607 24.27 21.91 28.00
CA ASP A 607 25.34 22.32 28.94
C ASP A 607 25.90 21.11 29.69
N LYS A 608 25.05 20.18 30.09
CA LYS A 608 25.46 18.92 30.75
C LYS A 608 26.26 18.04 29.80
N LEU A 609 25.85 17.89 28.54
CA LEU A 609 26.56 17.07 27.54
C LEU A 609 27.92 17.69 27.18
N VAL A 610 27.99 19.02 27.02
CA VAL A 610 29.25 19.70 26.74
C VAL A 610 30.19 19.65 27.96
N THR A 611 29.66 19.86 29.15
CA THR A 611 30.46 19.74 30.38
C THR A 611 30.98 18.32 30.59
N LEU A 612 30.19 17.30 30.27
CA LEU A 612 30.60 15.90 30.33
C LEU A 612 31.72 15.61 29.30
N ALA A 613 31.59 16.11 28.06
CA ALA A 613 32.58 15.90 27.01
C ALA A 613 33.92 16.60 27.28
N LEU A 614 33.86 17.85 27.80
CA LEU A 614 35.02 18.69 28.06
C LEU A 614 35.62 18.53 29.46
N GLY A 615 35.02 17.65 30.30
CA GLY A 615 35.44 17.39 31.67
C GLY A 615 36.85 16.75 31.77
N ASN A 616 37.36 16.63 33.01
CA ASN A 616 38.71 16.15 33.25
C ASN A 616 38.93 14.65 32.99
N ALA A 617 37.88 13.84 32.91
CA ALA A 617 37.96 12.39 32.64
C ALA A 617 37.92 12.15 31.12
N PRO A 618 38.90 11.47 30.51
CA PRO A 618 38.88 11.20 29.07
C PRO A 618 37.77 10.17 28.74
N LEU A 619 36.84 10.59 27.88
CA LEU A 619 35.79 9.71 27.37
C LEU A 619 36.28 8.86 26.19
N SER A 620 35.68 7.70 26.02
CA SER A 620 35.91 6.85 24.84
C SER A 620 35.33 7.52 23.56
N ILE A 621 35.93 7.24 22.39
CA ILE A 621 35.42 7.77 21.12
C ILE A 621 33.92 7.40 20.89
N PRO A 622 33.46 6.17 21.13
CA PRO A 622 32.05 5.86 21.02
C PRO A 622 31.13 6.70 21.92
N ALA A 623 31.60 7.05 23.12
CA ALA A 623 30.83 7.94 24.02
C ALA A 623 30.72 9.37 23.47
N LEU A 624 31.84 9.89 22.92
CA LEU A 624 31.88 11.20 22.26
C LEU A 624 30.98 11.23 21.00
N GLU A 625 30.90 10.14 20.26
CA GLU A 625 29.98 10.00 19.13
C GLU A 625 28.52 10.10 19.59
N GLN A 626 28.18 9.43 20.68
CA GLN A 626 26.83 9.51 21.25
C GLN A 626 26.50 10.93 21.74
N ILE A 627 27.45 11.61 22.34
CA ILE A 627 27.29 13.01 22.77
C ILE A 627 27.09 13.93 21.56
N ALA A 628 27.90 13.80 20.51
CA ALA A 628 27.76 14.57 19.28
C ALA A 628 26.39 14.35 18.62
N ALA A 629 25.94 13.11 18.56
CA ALA A 629 24.64 12.76 18.02
C ALA A 629 23.48 13.36 18.85
N ALA A 630 23.58 13.33 20.19
CA ALA A 630 22.59 13.94 21.08
C ALA A 630 22.54 15.47 20.92
N LEU A 631 23.69 16.14 20.91
CA LEU A 631 23.78 17.60 20.68
C LEU A 631 23.15 17.99 19.33
N CYS A 632 23.47 17.27 18.28
CA CYS A 632 22.96 17.50 16.94
C CYS A 632 21.43 17.40 16.89
N ARG A 633 20.84 16.40 17.56
CA ARG A 633 19.40 16.21 17.60
C ARG A 633 18.67 17.27 18.40
N ILE A 634 19.21 17.68 19.54
CA ILE A 634 18.64 18.74 20.33
C ILE A 634 18.64 20.04 19.52
N GLN A 635 19.77 20.35 18.85
CA GLN A 635 19.88 21.52 17.98
C GLN A 635 18.79 21.59 16.90
N GLN A 636 18.42 20.48 16.29
CA GLN A 636 17.36 20.44 15.27
C GLN A 636 16.00 20.99 15.75
N HIS A 637 15.72 20.90 17.03
CA HIS A 637 14.44 21.27 17.64
C HIS A 637 14.41 22.65 18.28
N LEU A 638 15.57 23.35 18.32
CA LEU A 638 15.69 24.70 18.86
C LEU A 638 15.37 25.77 17.81
N SER A 639 14.93 26.95 18.27
CA SER A 639 14.76 28.12 17.41
C SER A 639 16.09 28.61 16.85
N VAL A 640 16.06 29.32 15.72
CA VAL A 640 17.27 29.87 15.06
C VAL A 640 18.09 30.75 16.02
N SER A 641 17.43 31.57 16.83
CA SER A 641 18.07 32.44 17.81
C SER A 641 18.75 31.68 18.94
N GLU A 642 18.13 30.62 19.44
CA GLU A 642 18.73 29.73 20.46
C GLU A 642 19.93 28.97 19.91
N GLN A 643 19.80 28.40 18.70
CA GLN A 643 20.93 27.74 18.03
C GLN A 643 22.12 28.68 17.87
N TYR A 644 21.90 29.93 17.45
CA TYR A 644 22.96 30.92 17.28
C TYR A 644 23.69 31.23 18.61
N ILE A 645 22.94 31.55 19.65
CA ILE A 645 23.50 31.87 20.97
C ILE A 645 24.32 30.71 21.51
N ILE A 646 23.76 29.53 21.55
CA ILE A 646 24.41 28.32 22.08
C ILE A 646 25.68 27.99 21.26
N THR A 647 25.58 28.03 19.93
CA THR A 647 26.70 27.67 19.07
C THR A 647 27.86 28.67 19.21
N THR A 648 27.61 29.97 19.20
CA THR A 648 28.65 31.01 19.33
C THR A 648 29.28 31.02 20.71
N GLU A 649 28.51 30.81 21.76
CA GLU A 649 29.05 30.70 23.12
C GLU A 649 30.02 29.57 23.28
N TYR A 650 29.69 28.38 22.84
CA TYR A 650 30.58 27.22 22.96
C TYR A 650 31.71 27.20 21.94
N LEU A 651 31.52 27.64 20.68
CA LEU A 651 32.60 27.73 19.71
C LEU A 651 33.78 28.59 20.20
N SER A 652 33.48 29.67 20.94
CA SER A 652 34.53 30.52 21.51
C SER A 652 35.45 29.84 22.53
N GLN A 653 34.98 28.73 23.14
CA GLN A 653 35.66 27.94 24.15
C GLN A 653 36.41 26.71 23.61
N LEU A 654 36.14 26.30 22.35
CA LEU A 654 36.67 25.08 21.78
C LEU A 654 38.12 25.22 21.35
N LYS A 655 38.91 24.14 21.54
CA LYS A 655 40.24 23.95 20.98
C LYS A 655 40.22 22.66 20.15
N LEU A 656 40.08 22.76 18.85
CA LEU A 656 39.82 21.64 17.94
C LEU A 656 40.96 20.59 17.83
N GLN A 657 41.97 20.72 18.63
CA GLN A 657 43.09 19.76 18.71
C GLN A 657 42.79 18.50 19.54
N SER A 658 41.74 18.51 20.31
CA SER A 658 41.30 17.38 21.14
C SER A 658 40.08 16.67 20.54
N ALA A 659 40.01 15.35 20.71
CA ALA A 659 38.88 14.54 20.27
C ALA A 659 37.54 15.04 20.84
N ALA A 660 37.50 15.34 22.14
CA ALA A 660 36.32 15.84 22.80
C ALA A 660 35.79 17.15 22.15
N HIS A 661 36.69 18.10 21.90
CA HIS A 661 36.32 19.36 21.28
C HIS A 661 35.86 19.21 19.81
N LEU A 662 36.46 18.27 19.05
CA LEU A 662 36.03 17.96 17.69
C LEU A 662 34.62 17.36 17.65
N TYR A 663 34.30 16.43 18.53
CA TYR A 663 32.98 15.82 18.59
C TYR A 663 31.91 16.78 19.11
N VAL A 664 32.25 17.68 20.06
CA VAL A 664 31.33 18.77 20.49
C VAL A 664 31.06 19.70 19.29
N ALA A 665 32.10 20.12 18.56
CA ALA A 665 31.94 20.89 17.33
C ALA A 665 31.06 20.18 16.30
N LYS A 666 31.25 18.87 16.10
CA LYS A 666 30.40 18.06 15.21
C LYS A 666 28.94 18.11 15.65
N GLY A 667 28.65 17.98 16.94
CA GLY A 667 27.30 18.04 17.48
C GLY A 667 26.64 19.40 17.33
N LEU A 668 27.37 20.48 17.57
CA LEU A 668 26.86 21.85 17.51
C LEU A 668 26.67 22.34 16.06
N LEU A 669 27.56 21.98 15.14
CA LEU A 669 27.58 22.46 13.76
C LEU A 669 26.80 21.55 12.79
N GLY A 670 26.55 20.29 13.17
CA GLY A 670 26.01 19.26 12.28
C GLY A 670 24.65 19.59 11.67
N HIS A 671 23.73 20.18 12.41
CA HIS A 671 22.38 20.52 11.96
C HIS A 671 21.99 21.99 12.19
N LEU A 672 22.95 22.88 12.08
CA LEU A 672 22.70 24.31 12.25
C LEU A 672 21.75 24.84 11.16
N HIS A 673 20.81 25.71 11.52
CA HIS A 673 19.90 26.34 10.54
C HIS A 673 20.66 27.17 9.51
N GLN A 674 20.17 27.20 8.26
CA GLN A 674 20.86 27.85 7.14
C GLN A 674 21.04 29.37 7.28
N GLU A 675 20.18 30.02 8.05
CA GLU A 675 20.25 31.47 8.30
C GLU A 675 21.33 31.89 9.29
N ILE A 676 21.94 30.92 9.99
CA ILE A 676 23.00 31.20 10.96
C ILE A 676 24.33 31.40 10.23
N CYS A 677 24.85 32.64 10.27
CA CYS A 677 26.15 32.98 9.72
C CYS A 677 27.25 32.71 10.75
N LEU A 678 28.34 32.09 10.28
CA LEU A 678 29.54 31.76 11.09
C LEU A 678 30.78 32.48 10.59
N ASP A 679 30.63 33.60 9.84
CA ASP A 679 31.77 34.30 9.17
C ASP A 679 32.86 34.71 10.14
N ASP A 680 32.53 35.12 11.37
CA ASP A 680 33.51 35.51 12.41
C ASP A 680 34.38 34.33 12.87
N PHE A 681 33.91 33.10 12.77
CA PHE A 681 34.65 31.90 13.20
C PHE A 681 35.27 31.12 12.01
N LEU A 682 34.92 31.47 10.77
CA LEU A 682 35.20 30.65 9.59
C LEU A 682 36.71 30.48 9.33
N GLU A 683 37.51 31.56 9.42
CA GLU A 683 38.95 31.50 9.17
C GLU A 683 39.64 30.56 10.17
N TRP A 684 39.33 30.73 11.46
CA TRP A 684 39.86 29.87 12.51
C TRP A 684 39.41 28.41 12.36
N LEU A 685 38.09 28.18 12.13
CA LEU A 685 37.57 26.81 11.97
C LEU A 685 38.21 26.08 10.79
N LEU A 686 38.28 26.71 9.63
CA LEU A 686 38.90 26.12 8.44
C LEU A 686 40.37 25.83 8.63
N ASN A 687 41.12 26.75 9.27
CA ASN A 687 42.54 26.53 9.53
C ASN A 687 42.78 25.35 10.48
N ASP A 688 42.12 25.33 11.65
CA ASP A 688 42.33 24.30 12.67
C ASP A 688 41.85 22.92 12.18
N LEU A 689 40.67 22.84 11.53
CA LEU A 689 40.17 21.56 10.98
C LEU A 689 41.06 21.03 9.86
N THR A 690 41.59 21.94 9.00
CA THR A 690 42.54 21.53 7.94
C THR A 690 43.81 21.00 8.55
N GLN A 691 44.39 21.62 9.56
CA GLN A 691 45.59 21.14 10.27
C GLN A 691 45.34 19.77 10.90
N GLN A 692 44.15 19.55 11.57
CA GLN A 692 43.77 18.27 12.13
C GLN A 692 43.65 17.17 11.07
N SER A 693 43.13 17.49 9.90
CA SER A 693 42.96 16.55 8.78
C SER A 693 44.26 16.11 8.15
N LEU A 694 45.35 16.91 8.31
CA LEU A 694 46.69 16.71 7.72
C LEU A 694 47.75 16.13 8.68
N THR A 695 47.41 15.95 9.99
CA THR A 695 48.38 15.42 10.97
C THR A 695 48.85 14.00 10.66
N VAL A 696 50.16 13.80 10.52
CA VAL A 696 50.78 12.52 10.09
C VAL A 696 51.26 11.68 11.27
N ASP A 697 51.21 12.15 12.52
CA ASP A 697 51.84 11.50 13.67
C ASP A 697 51.22 10.13 14.01
N GLU A 698 52.11 9.20 14.31
CA GLU A 698 52.13 7.79 14.68
C GLU A 698 50.81 6.98 14.78
N VAL A 699 50.90 5.73 14.34
CA VAL A 699 49.88 4.69 14.17
C VAL A 699 48.97 4.51 15.40
N GLY A 700 47.64 4.77 15.20
CA GLY A 700 46.58 4.38 16.15
C GLY A 700 45.23 4.48 15.47
N ASP A 701 44.38 3.46 15.61
CA ASP A 701 43.07 3.33 15.00
C ASP A 701 42.12 4.55 15.22
N ASN A 702 42.33 5.31 16.29
CA ASN A 702 41.48 6.46 16.67
C ASN A 702 41.76 7.72 15.84
N LYS A 703 42.94 7.86 15.20
CA LYS A 703 43.31 9.08 14.48
C LYS A 703 42.65 9.21 13.12
N GLU A 704 42.45 8.08 12.41
CA GLU A 704 41.71 8.10 11.14
C GLU A 704 40.27 8.54 11.33
N THR A 705 39.63 8.09 12.42
CA THR A 705 38.28 8.51 12.80
C THR A 705 38.21 10.02 13.04
N LEU A 706 39.18 10.60 13.76
CA LEU A 706 39.25 12.04 14.01
C LEU A 706 39.50 12.86 12.74
N ARG A 707 40.38 12.40 11.84
CA ARG A 707 40.58 13.04 10.52
C ARG A 707 39.28 13.03 9.71
N THR A 708 38.56 11.92 9.72
CA THR A 708 37.26 11.81 9.04
C THR A 708 36.25 12.81 9.60
N VAL A 709 36.16 12.96 10.93
CA VAL A 709 35.32 13.97 11.56
C VAL A 709 35.71 15.39 11.15
N ALA A 710 37.02 15.72 11.18
CA ALA A 710 37.49 17.04 10.75
C ALA A 710 37.14 17.32 9.28
N ARG A 711 37.31 16.36 8.37
CA ARG A 711 36.97 16.47 6.95
C ARG A 711 35.46 16.62 6.71
N GLN A 712 34.64 15.89 7.45
CA GLN A 712 33.15 16.03 7.42
C GLN A 712 32.75 17.43 7.86
N LEU A 713 33.36 17.95 8.91
CA LEU A 713 33.10 19.33 9.37
C LEU A 713 33.54 20.37 8.33
N ILE A 714 34.70 20.21 7.68
CA ILE A 714 35.11 21.07 6.56
C ILE A 714 34.05 21.07 5.46
N CYS A 715 33.59 19.90 5.07
CA CYS A 715 32.55 19.76 4.04
C CYS A 715 31.23 20.51 4.41
N SER A 716 30.78 20.35 5.64
CA SER A 716 29.54 21.00 6.11
C SER A 716 29.71 22.50 6.22
N LEU A 717 30.87 23.00 6.69
CA LEU A 717 31.20 24.42 6.80
C LEU A 717 31.24 25.09 5.43
N VAL A 718 32.04 24.54 4.50
CA VAL A 718 32.19 25.15 3.16
C VAL A 718 30.89 25.11 2.34
N ASN A 719 29.98 24.17 2.62
CA ASN A 719 28.68 24.11 2.00
C ASN A 719 27.79 25.30 2.37
N ARG A 720 27.92 25.84 3.58
CA ARG A 720 27.06 26.93 4.09
C ARG A 720 27.62 28.31 3.90
N ILE A 721 28.87 28.47 3.48
CA ILE A 721 29.55 29.77 3.30
C ILE A 721 28.71 30.66 2.40
N GLU A 722 28.57 31.95 2.77
CA GLU A 722 28.03 32.99 1.92
C GLU A 722 29.08 33.50 0.94
N GLU A 723 28.65 33.84 -0.30
CA GLU A 723 29.53 34.36 -1.35
C GLU A 723 29.85 35.84 -1.08
N ASN A 724 30.81 36.11 -0.20
CA ASN A 724 31.40 37.40 0.03
C ASN A 724 32.92 37.36 -0.19
N GLU A 725 33.58 38.52 -0.37
CA GLU A 725 35.00 38.60 -0.64
C GLU A 725 35.87 37.97 0.46
N GLN A 726 35.53 38.21 1.72
CA GLN A 726 36.27 37.69 2.88
C GLN A 726 36.23 36.16 2.94
N ASN A 727 35.07 35.56 2.74
CA ASN A 727 34.89 34.11 2.74
C ASN A 727 35.59 33.44 1.55
N ARG A 728 35.59 34.11 0.38
CA ARG A 728 36.32 33.66 -0.79
C ARG A 728 37.85 33.68 -0.54
N ASP A 729 38.38 34.72 0.10
CA ASP A 729 39.80 34.80 0.46
C ASP A 729 40.19 33.67 1.44
N ASN A 730 39.35 33.38 2.43
CA ASN A 730 39.59 32.28 3.37
C ASN A 730 39.60 30.90 2.68
N LEU A 731 38.67 30.67 1.71
CA LEU A 731 38.67 29.46 0.90
C LEU A 731 39.92 29.36 0.02
N VAL A 732 40.36 30.46 -0.62
CA VAL A 732 41.57 30.50 -1.45
C VAL A 732 42.81 30.19 -0.61
N LYS A 733 42.97 30.78 0.56
CA LYS A 733 44.04 30.46 1.50
C LYS A 733 44.10 28.97 1.86
N THR A 734 42.91 28.37 2.16
CA THR A 734 42.81 26.93 2.48
C THR A 734 43.21 26.07 1.27
N LEU A 735 42.74 26.42 0.06
CA LEU A 735 43.13 25.74 -1.18
C LEU A 735 44.62 25.82 -1.49
N GLU A 736 45.25 27.00 -1.27
CA GLU A 736 46.69 27.18 -1.45
C GLU A 736 47.50 26.33 -0.47
N LEU A 737 47.06 26.24 0.80
CA LEU A 737 47.66 25.36 1.79
C LEU A 737 47.60 23.90 1.35
N LEU A 738 46.41 23.43 0.93
CA LEU A 738 46.22 22.06 0.45
C LEU A 738 47.04 21.77 -0.80
N ARG A 739 47.13 22.71 -1.77
CA ARG A 739 47.97 22.58 -2.97
C ARG A 739 49.47 22.48 -2.63
N THR A 740 49.90 23.23 -1.62
CA THR A 740 51.30 23.15 -1.16
C THR A 740 51.58 21.77 -0.59
N LYS A 741 50.68 21.22 0.23
CA LYS A 741 50.80 19.89 0.80
C LYS A 741 50.72 18.77 -0.24
N ILE A 742 49.92 18.95 -1.28
CA ILE A 742 49.85 18.04 -2.44
C ILE A 742 51.18 18.01 -3.19
N LYS A 743 51.87 19.17 -3.37
CA LYS A 743 53.18 19.22 -3.95
C LYS A 743 54.23 18.53 -3.09
N GLU A 744 54.02 18.42 -1.78
CA GLU A 744 54.82 17.63 -0.84
C GLU A 744 54.46 16.13 -0.86
N GLU A 745 53.65 15.69 -1.83
CA GLU A 745 53.16 14.32 -1.99
C GLU A 745 52.32 13.78 -0.80
N ASN A 746 51.60 14.66 -0.08
CA ASN A 746 50.76 14.26 1.04
C ASN A 746 49.39 13.77 0.54
N ALA A 747 49.13 12.46 0.66
CA ALA A 747 47.85 11.85 0.25
C ALA A 747 46.66 12.33 1.10
N LEU A 748 46.87 12.68 2.38
CA LEU A 748 45.79 13.20 3.26
C LEU A 748 45.29 14.56 2.77
N ALA A 749 46.16 15.35 2.10
CA ALA A 749 45.73 16.62 1.53
C ALA A 749 44.81 16.43 0.32
N VAL A 750 44.99 15.37 -0.47
CA VAL A 750 44.11 15.01 -1.59
C VAL A 750 42.70 14.61 -1.08
N GLU A 751 42.65 13.81 -0.02
CA GLU A 751 41.37 13.41 0.60
C GLU A 751 40.65 14.62 1.25
N THR A 752 41.41 15.50 1.94
CA THR A 752 40.81 16.72 2.53
C THR A 752 40.28 17.66 1.46
N LEU A 753 41.03 17.78 0.31
CA LEU A 753 40.55 18.52 -0.84
C LEU A 753 39.23 17.94 -1.43
N ALA A 754 39.11 16.62 -1.42
CA ALA A 754 37.88 15.95 -1.89
C ALA A 754 36.66 16.28 -1.02
N TRP A 755 36.81 16.29 0.30
CA TRP A 755 35.71 16.68 1.22
C TRP A 755 35.36 18.16 1.11
N LEU A 756 36.35 19.03 0.94
CA LEU A 756 36.14 20.46 0.66
C LEU A 756 35.38 20.64 -0.68
N ALA A 757 35.85 19.96 -1.73
CA ALA A 757 35.23 19.98 -3.04
C ALA A 757 33.76 19.51 -2.98
N LYS A 758 33.48 18.46 -2.23
CA LYS A 758 32.10 17.94 -2.06
C LYS A 758 31.15 19.02 -1.51
N GLY A 759 31.55 19.73 -0.45
CA GLY A 759 30.74 20.83 0.10
C GLY A 759 30.48 21.94 -0.89
N LEU A 760 31.51 22.35 -1.65
CA LEU A 760 31.37 23.39 -2.68
C LEU A 760 30.55 22.96 -3.90
N ILE A 761 30.68 21.68 -4.35
CA ILE A 761 29.92 21.11 -5.47
C ILE A 761 28.42 21.12 -5.17
N VAL A 762 28.06 20.65 -3.98
CA VAL A 762 26.65 20.59 -3.56
C VAL A 762 26.07 22.01 -3.43
N ALA A 763 26.86 22.98 -2.95
CA ALA A 763 26.49 24.38 -2.88
C ALA A 763 26.48 25.07 -4.26
N GLY A 764 27.13 24.48 -5.27
CA GLY A 764 27.21 25.01 -6.64
C GLY A 764 28.18 26.18 -6.82
N ASN A 765 29.27 26.20 -6.03
CA ASN A 765 30.30 27.22 -6.06
C ASN A 765 31.22 27.10 -7.30
N ASP A 766 31.65 28.22 -7.85
CA ASP A 766 32.41 28.30 -9.12
C ASP A 766 33.84 27.69 -9.03
N LEU A 767 34.47 27.67 -7.85
CA LEU A 767 35.77 27.04 -7.62
C LEU A 767 35.81 25.52 -7.86
N THR A 768 34.64 24.91 -7.97
CA THR A 768 34.51 23.48 -8.15
C THR A 768 35.19 22.93 -9.40
N ALA A 769 35.09 23.62 -10.53
CA ALA A 769 35.65 23.15 -11.79
C ALA A 769 37.20 23.07 -11.75
N GLU A 770 37.85 24.03 -11.11
CA GLU A 770 39.29 24.08 -10.92
C GLU A 770 39.81 22.97 -9.98
N ILE A 771 39.02 22.67 -8.92
CA ILE A 771 39.38 21.61 -7.98
C ILE A 771 39.24 20.23 -8.68
N ILE A 772 38.21 20.02 -9.45
CA ILE A 772 38.02 18.77 -10.21
C ILE A 772 39.13 18.58 -11.22
N GLU A 773 39.57 19.66 -11.90
CA GLU A 773 40.73 19.62 -12.83
C GLU A 773 42.02 19.20 -12.11
N THR A 774 42.30 19.81 -10.96
CA THR A 774 43.45 19.44 -10.13
C THR A 774 43.38 17.95 -9.72
N LEU A 775 42.25 17.44 -9.30
CA LEU A 775 42.04 16.02 -8.94
C LEU A 775 42.17 15.09 -10.16
N ALA A 776 41.72 15.52 -11.33
CA ALA A 776 41.83 14.77 -12.59
C ALA A 776 43.32 14.65 -13.04
N GLU A 777 44.13 15.71 -12.91
CA GLU A 777 45.55 15.67 -13.18
C GLU A 777 46.31 14.73 -12.22
N LEU A 778 45.90 14.69 -10.95
CA LEU A 778 46.49 13.80 -9.94
C LEU A 778 46.24 12.31 -10.18
N LEU A 779 45.25 11.92 -11.01
CA LEU A 779 45.03 10.51 -11.35
C LEU A 779 46.23 9.84 -12.04
N ASP A 780 47.01 10.63 -12.80
CA ASP A 780 48.23 10.16 -13.47
C ASP A 780 49.47 10.16 -12.54
N HIS A 781 49.34 10.77 -11.35
CA HIS A 781 50.51 10.88 -10.44
C HIS A 781 50.86 9.51 -9.86
N PRO A 782 52.15 9.13 -9.84
CA PRO A 782 52.59 7.80 -9.42
C PRO A 782 52.23 7.44 -7.97
N THR A 783 52.37 8.39 -7.04
CA THR A 783 52.14 8.20 -5.60
C THR A 783 50.73 8.62 -5.18
N LEU A 784 50.21 9.75 -5.71
CA LEU A 784 48.91 10.33 -5.31
C LEU A 784 47.71 9.83 -6.13
N GLY A 785 47.94 9.13 -7.24
CA GLY A 785 46.87 8.72 -8.14
C GLY A 785 45.82 7.81 -7.48
N THR A 786 46.18 7.00 -6.51
CA THR A 786 45.24 6.17 -5.74
C THR A 786 44.38 7.05 -4.83
N ALA A 787 44.97 8.02 -4.12
CA ALA A 787 44.24 8.99 -3.31
C ALA A 787 43.29 9.86 -4.16
N ALA A 788 43.71 10.25 -5.36
CA ALA A 788 42.91 10.97 -6.32
C ALA A 788 41.69 10.13 -6.80
N THR A 789 41.86 8.82 -6.98
CA THR A 789 40.77 7.92 -7.34
C THR A 789 39.71 7.86 -6.21
N VAL A 790 40.15 7.73 -4.94
CA VAL A 790 39.29 7.75 -3.76
C VAL A 790 38.58 9.13 -3.61
N ALA A 791 39.26 10.22 -4.01
CA ALA A 791 38.70 11.56 -3.98
C ALA A 791 37.38 11.64 -4.82
N PHE A 792 37.31 11.01 -6.00
CA PHE A 792 36.12 10.96 -6.81
C PHE A 792 34.99 10.11 -6.18
N GLU A 793 35.33 9.05 -5.43
CA GLU A 793 34.38 8.30 -4.63
C GLU A 793 33.76 9.18 -3.54
N ILE A 794 34.60 9.90 -2.76
CA ILE A 794 34.14 10.81 -1.70
C ILE A 794 33.18 11.89 -2.26
N ILE A 795 33.57 12.50 -3.37
CA ILE A 795 32.75 13.57 -3.99
C ILE A 795 31.41 13.04 -4.47
N ALA A 796 31.38 11.85 -5.06
CA ALA A 796 30.20 11.27 -5.68
C ALA A 796 29.25 10.60 -4.69
N ALA A 797 29.77 9.99 -3.59
CA ALA A 797 28.96 9.24 -2.62
C ALA A 797 28.01 10.15 -1.81
N ASP A 798 26.84 9.64 -1.43
CA ASP A 798 25.97 10.27 -0.45
C ASP A 798 26.33 9.74 0.96
N TYR A 799 26.35 10.61 1.95
CA TYR A 799 26.67 10.29 3.35
C TYR A 799 25.51 10.73 4.23
N ASP A 800 24.81 9.80 4.85
CA ASP A 800 23.65 10.07 5.72
C ASP A 800 24.01 10.90 6.97
N GLU A 801 25.29 10.85 7.38
CA GLU A 801 25.79 11.58 8.55
C GLU A 801 26.10 13.06 8.26
N LEU A 802 26.03 13.48 7.00
CA LEU A 802 26.42 14.81 6.53
C LEU A 802 25.18 15.67 6.29
N PHE A 803 25.00 16.69 7.12
CA PHE A 803 23.94 17.67 6.90
C PHE A 803 24.47 18.85 6.05
N LEU A 804 23.99 18.92 4.81
CA LEU A 804 24.33 19.98 3.87
C LEU A 804 23.11 20.89 3.66
N THR A 805 23.24 22.17 4.04
CA THR A 805 22.12 23.13 4.04
C THR A 805 21.85 23.72 2.66
N LYS A 806 22.92 23.98 1.89
CA LYS A 806 22.81 24.51 0.52
C LYS A 806 22.96 23.38 -0.49
N VAL A 807 21.82 22.85 -0.99
CA VAL A 807 21.81 21.81 -2.01
C VAL A 807 21.25 22.40 -3.30
N LYS A 808 22.13 22.70 -4.26
CA LYS A 808 21.71 23.19 -5.59
C LYS A 808 21.05 22.08 -6.39
N PHE A 809 19.90 22.41 -6.94
CA PHE A 809 19.22 21.52 -7.88
C PHE A 809 20.15 21.14 -9.04
N LEU A 810 20.17 19.88 -9.45
CA LEU A 810 21.01 19.34 -10.52
C LEU A 810 22.54 19.34 -10.27
N TYR A 811 23.03 19.47 -9.03
CA TYR A 811 24.48 19.43 -8.76
C TYR A 811 25.14 18.11 -9.25
N LYS A 812 24.46 16.97 -9.11
CA LYS A 812 24.97 15.67 -9.61
C LYS A 812 25.10 15.64 -11.13
N GLN A 813 24.18 16.26 -11.86
CA GLN A 813 24.27 16.41 -13.30
C GLN A 813 25.42 17.33 -13.71
N LYS A 814 25.60 18.46 -13.01
CA LYS A 814 26.73 19.37 -13.26
C LYS A 814 28.06 18.68 -13.00
N LEU A 815 28.18 17.96 -11.89
CA LEU A 815 29.36 17.16 -11.55
C LEU A 815 29.68 16.17 -12.67
N PHE A 816 28.68 15.37 -13.10
CA PHE A 816 28.85 14.40 -14.19
C PHE A 816 29.36 15.08 -15.47
N ASN A 817 28.77 16.18 -15.88
CA ASN A 817 29.16 16.89 -17.11
C ASN A 817 30.59 17.44 -17.02
N VAL A 818 30.98 18.03 -15.87
CA VAL A 818 32.35 18.55 -15.68
C VAL A 818 33.37 17.39 -15.72
N VAL A 819 33.10 16.29 -15.05
CA VAL A 819 33.99 15.11 -15.03
C VAL A 819 34.06 14.47 -16.42
N LEU A 820 32.96 14.34 -17.14
CA LEU A 820 32.93 13.79 -18.49
C LEU A 820 33.79 14.63 -19.47
N ILE A 821 33.77 15.95 -19.33
CA ILE A 821 34.59 16.86 -20.16
C ILE A 821 36.09 16.77 -19.76
N LYS A 822 36.38 16.82 -18.45
CA LYS A 822 37.77 16.87 -17.96
C LYS A 822 38.52 15.53 -18.10
N LEU A 823 37.81 14.40 -18.02
CA LEU A 823 38.39 13.06 -18.19
C LEU A 823 38.27 12.53 -19.62
N GLY A 824 37.47 13.18 -20.50
CA GLY A 824 37.03 12.63 -21.79
C GLY A 824 38.17 12.06 -22.66
N ASP A 825 39.25 12.83 -22.95
CA ASP A 825 40.37 12.41 -23.78
C ASP A 825 41.14 11.22 -23.17
N LYS A 826 41.26 11.18 -21.84
CA LYS A 826 41.97 10.13 -21.11
C LYS A 826 41.14 8.85 -20.89
N LEU A 827 39.81 8.97 -20.90
CA LEU A 827 38.91 7.82 -20.91
C LEU A 827 39.06 7.02 -22.22
N GLU A 828 39.28 7.70 -23.34
CA GLU A 828 39.55 7.07 -24.65
C GLU A 828 40.84 6.24 -24.63
N THR A 829 41.87 6.69 -23.94
CA THR A 829 43.15 5.94 -23.77
C THR A 829 43.07 4.80 -22.76
N HIS A 830 41.92 4.64 -22.09
CA HIS A 830 41.59 3.55 -21.19
C HIS A 830 42.48 3.44 -19.93
N SER A 831 42.91 4.52 -19.36
CA SER A 831 43.59 4.52 -18.06
C SER A 831 42.67 3.97 -16.98
N GLU A 832 43.10 2.92 -16.25
CA GLU A 832 42.29 2.23 -15.25
C GLU A 832 41.80 3.17 -14.14
N ARG A 833 42.65 4.05 -13.61
CA ARG A 833 42.32 5.00 -12.55
C ARG A 833 41.24 6.02 -13.01
N HIS A 834 41.36 6.50 -14.26
CA HIS A 834 40.36 7.42 -14.82
C HIS A 834 39.00 6.73 -14.99
N LEU A 835 38.98 5.46 -15.42
CA LEU A 835 37.77 4.71 -15.58
C LEU A 835 37.09 4.44 -14.24
N ILE A 836 37.88 4.09 -13.20
CA ILE A 836 37.35 3.91 -11.83
C ILE A 836 36.73 5.21 -11.31
N ALA A 837 37.44 6.34 -11.41
CA ALA A 837 36.98 7.66 -11.00
C ALA A 837 35.67 8.05 -11.73
N PHE A 838 35.64 7.79 -13.04
CA PHE A 838 34.43 8.05 -13.86
C PHE A 838 33.22 7.23 -13.41
N ILE A 839 33.39 5.93 -13.12
CA ILE A 839 32.27 5.05 -12.70
C ILE A 839 31.70 5.48 -11.33
N TYR A 840 32.53 5.96 -10.40
CA TYR A 840 32.03 6.51 -9.14
C TYR A 840 31.08 7.70 -9.38
N VAL A 841 31.44 8.62 -10.27
CA VAL A 841 30.61 9.77 -10.61
C VAL A 841 29.38 9.35 -11.42
N LEU A 842 29.55 8.42 -12.36
CA LEU A 842 28.43 7.88 -13.17
C LEU A 842 27.37 7.23 -12.31
N GLN A 843 27.75 6.48 -11.28
CA GLN A 843 26.80 5.85 -10.36
C GLN A 843 25.91 6.87 -9.63
N SER A 844 26.45 8.03 -9.28
CA SER A 844 25.72 9.12 -8.60
C SER A 844 24.86 9.96 -9.54
N ALA A 845 25.12 9.92 -10.86
CA ALA A 845 24.40 10.70 -11.86
C ALA A 845 22.94 10.26 -11.97
N PRO A 846 21.99 11.18 -12.19
CA PRO A 846 20.56 10.83 -12.42
C PRO A 846 20.40 9.92 -13.63
N TYR A 847 19.48 8.96 -13.54
CA TYR A 847 19.24 7.97 -14.62
C TYR A 847 18.93 8.62 -15.98
N ALA A 848 18.16 9.71 -16.00
CA ALA A 848 17.86 10.43 -17.24
C ALA A 848 19.12 10.97 -17.92
N VAL A 849 20.10 11.44 -17.14
CA VAL A 849 21.40 11.93 -17.64
C VAL A 849 22.24 10.78 -18.17
N GLN A 850 22.29 9.66 -17.45
CA GLN A 850 22.94 8.43 -17.90
C GLN A 850 22.37 7.97 -19.26
N LYS A 851 21.05 7.97 -19.39
CA LYS A 851 20.35 7.57 -20.62
C LYS A 851 20.65 8.48 -21.80
N MET A 852 20.68 9.80 -21.60
CA MET A 852 21.03 10.78 -22.64
C MET A 852 22.45 10.61 -23.21
N HIS A 853 23.37 10.13 -22.40
CA HIS A 853 24.78 9.94 -22.77
C HIS A 853 25.16 8.47 -23.03
N LEU A 854 24.18 7.56 -23.13
CA LEU A 854 24.39 6.11 -23.16
C LEU A 854 25.32 5.65 -24.29
N GLU A 855 25.25 6.27 -25.47
CA GLU A 855 26.16 5.94 -26.58
C GLU A 855 27.64 6.25 -26.29
N LYS A 856 27.92 7.29 -25.49
CA LYS A 856 29.27 7.66 -25.07
C LYS A 856 29.75 6.84 -23.88
N ILE A 857 28.89 6.62 -22.89
CA ILE A 857 29.24 5.93 -21.65
C ILE A 857 29.21 4.41 -21.77
N GLY A 858 28.43 3.85 -22.69
CA GLY A 858 28.23 2.41 -22.86
C GLY A 858 29.54 1.64 -23.05
N PRO A 859 30.43 2.03 -23.98
CA PRO A 859 31.72 1.36 -24.17
C PRO A 859 32.59 1.41 -22.89
N LEU A 860 32.57 2.53 -22.15
CA LEU A 860 33.28 2.70 -20.88
C LEU A 860 32.69 1.81 -19.79
N LEU A 861 31.36 1.72 -19.75
CA LEU A 861 30.64 0.86 -18.81
C LEU A 861 30.97 -0.63 -19.04
N PHE A 862 30.98 -1.08 -20.29
CA PHE A 862 31.33 -2.47 -20.61
C PHE A 862 32.79 -2.77 -20.28
N LYS A 863 33.68 -1.83 -20.54
CA LYS A 863 35.09 -1.99 -20.18
C LYS A 863 35.31 -2.01 -18.65
N SER A 864 34.51 -1.27 -17.90
CA SER A 864 34.61 -1.28 -16.42
C SER A 864 34.23 -2.64 -15.82
N LEU A 865 33.44 -3.46 -16.52
CA LEU A 865 33.15 -4.85 -16.11
C LEU A 865 34.39 -5.76 -16.21
N GLU A 866 35.46 -5.35 -16.91
CA GLU A 866 36.71 -6.12 -17.04
C GLU A 866 37.72 -5.82 -15.92
N LEU A 867 37.50 -4.73 -15.16
CA LEU A 867 38.41 -4.32 -14.09
C LEU A 867 38.34 -5.30 -12.91
N ASN A 868 39.44 -5.39 -12.16
CA ASN A 868 39.48 -6.17 -10.93
C ASN A 868 39.25 -5.27 -9.69
N HIS A 869 38.15 -4.53 -9.69
CA HIS A 869 37.81 -3.59 -8.61
C HIS A 869 36.36 -3.83 -8.14
N THR A 870 36.21 -4.37 -6.93
CA THR A 870 34.91 -4.87 -6.42
C THR A 870 33.78 -3.80 -6.41
N ALA A 871 34.07 -2.58 -5.94
CA ALA A 871 33.09 -1.50 -5.87
C ALA A 871 32.62 -1.09 -7.27
N VAL A 872 33.57 -0.89 -8.18
CA VAL A 872 33.29 -0.51 -9.57
C VAL A 872 32.45 -1.57 -10.27
N LEU A 873 32.79 -2.86 -10.11
CA LEU A 873 32.00 -3.96 -10.67
C LEU A 873 30.56 -3.96 -10.15
N CYS A 874 30.36 -3.73 -8.85
CA CYS A 874 29.03 -3.62 -8.27
C CYS A 874 28.23 -2.44 -8.87
N TYR A 875 28.86 -1.26 -9.01
CA TYR A 875 28.23 -0.09 -9.59
C TYR A 875 27.93 -0.28 -11.07
N SER A 876 28.86 -0.82 -11.83
CA SER A 876 28.66 -1.08 -13.27
C SER A 876 27.54 -2.10 -13.54
N LEU A 877 27.47 -3.19 -12.76
CA LEU A 877 26.39 -4.16 -12.82
C LEU A 877 25.04 -3.52 -12.45
N ASN A 878 25.01 -2.65 -11.45
CA ASN A 878 23.79 -1.95 -11.04
C ASN A 878 23.31 -0.96 -12.12
N ILE A 879 24.24 -0.22 -12.74
CA ILE A 879 23.94 0.70 -13.85
C ILE A 879 23.39 -0.09 -15.05
N CYS A 880 24.05 -1.18 -15.46
CA CYS A 880 23.56 -2.06 -16.51
C CYS A 880 22.16 -2.63 -16.18
N GLY A 881 21.93 -3.03 -14.92
CA GLY A 881 20.64 -3.55 -14.47
C GLY A 881 19.49 -2.56 -14.62
N ARG A 882 19.74 -1.27 -14.38
CA ARG A 882 18.73 -0.22 -14.59
C ARG A 882 18.35 -0.07 -16.07
N PHE A 883 19.31 -0.13 -16.98
CA PHE A 883 19.05 -0.07 -18.42
C PHE A 883 18.36 -1.35 -18.93
N VAL A 884 18.73 -2.52 -18.41
CA VAL A 884 18.04 -3.80 -18.74
C VAL A 884 16.59 -3.78 -18.25
N ALA A 885 16.33 -3.25 -17.06
CA ALA A 885 14.96 -3.11 -16.54
C ALA A 885 14.08 -2.21 -17.41
N ASP A 886 14.67 -1.15 -17.99
CA ASP A 886 14.01 -0.22 -18.93
C ASP A 886 13.93 -0.80 -20.37
N ARG A 887 14.45 -2.00 -20.61
CA ARG A 887 14.52 -2.66 -21.92
C ARG A 887 15.18 -1.81 -23.01
N ASP A 888 16.25 -1.09 -22.65
CA ASP A 888 16.92 -0.17 -23.56
C ASP A 888 17.50 -0.90 -24.79
N GLU A 889 17.30 -0.31 -25.98
CA GLU A 889 17.76 -0.88 -27.26
C GLU A 889 19.28 -0.89 -27.41
N TYR A 890 19.99 0.05 -26.80
CA TYR A 890 21.45 0.09 -26.83
C TYR A 890 22.03 -1.15 -26.14
N ILE A 891 21.51 -1.51 -25.00
CA ILE A 891 21.90 -2.71 -24.26
C ILE A 891 21.57 -3.98 -25.08
N LEU A 892 20.39 -4.03 -25.70
CA LEU A 892 20.00 -5.16 -26.56
C LEU A 892 20.99 -5.42 -27.70
N ARG A 893 21.50 -4.37 -28.33
CA ARG A 893 22.51 -4.46 -29.41
C ARG A 893 23.87 -4.98 -28.92
N HIS A 894 24.17 -4.80 -27.62
CA HIS A 894 25.47 -5.13 -27.04
C HIS A 894 25.45 -6.35 -26.11
N LEU A 895 24.41 -7.21 -26.15
CA LEU A 895 24.32 -8.42 -25.34
C LEU A 895 25.51 -9.36 -25.54
N ASN A 896 26.11 -9.39 -26.75
CA ASN A 896 27.32 -10.17 -27.07
C ASN A 896 28.52 -9.81 -26.19
N HIS A 897 28.58 -8.61 -25.61
CA HIS A 897 29.63 -8.16 -24.68
C HIS A 897 29.22 -8.33 -23.22
N ILE A 898 27.94 -8.08 -22.91
CA ILE A 898 27.43 -8.08 -21.54
C ILE A 898 27.32 -9.51 -20.99
N ILE A 899 26.73 -10.43 -21.75
CA ILE A 899 26.50 -11.81 -21.32
C ILE A 899 27.80 -12.52 -20.94
N PRO A 900 28.86 -12.54 -21.78
CA PRO A 900 30.14 -13.17 -21.40
C PRO A 900 30.78 -12.52 -20.18
N SER A 901 30.70 -11.20 -20.06
CA SER A 901 31.21 -10.47 -18.88
C SER A 901 30.48 -10.88 -17.61
N CYS A 902 29.14 -10.99 -17.66
CA CYS A 902 28.33 -11.46 -16.54
C CYS A 902 28.63 -12.92 -16.16
N LEU A 903 28.80 -13.82 -17.14
CA LEU A 903 29.17 -15.22 -16.89
C LEU A 903 30.54 -15.34 -16.20
N ARG A 904 31.50 -14.53 -16.60
CA ARG A 904 32.79 -14.43 -15.92
C ARG A 904 32.65 -13.90 -14.49
N LEU A 905 31.87 -12.82 -14.29
CA LEU A 905 31.65 -12.20 -13.01
C LEU A 905 30.78 -13.04 -12.06
N ALA A 906 29.92 -13.93 -12.58
CA ALA A 906 29.22 -14.93 -11.79
C ALA A 906 30.17 -15.90 -11.05
N LYS A 907 31.45 -16.00 -11.49
CA LYS A 907 32.51 -16.81 -10.90
C LYS A 907 33.56 -15.96 -10.15
N TYR A 908 33.30 -14.66 -9.92
CA TYR A 908 34.25 -13.74 -9.31
C TYR A 908 34.58 -14.11 -7.86
N GLN A 909 35.88 -14.39 -7.56
CA GLN A 909 36.26 -14.97 -6.28
C GLN A 909 36.17 -13.99 -5.09
N ASN A 910 36.47 -12.70 -5.32
CA ASN A 910 36.70 -11.75 -4.22
C ASN A 910 35.38 -11.21 -3.61
N SER A 911 34.24 -11.35 -4.27
CA SER A 911 33.00 -10.76 -3.76
C SER A 911 31.73 -11.55 -4.12
N MET A 912 30.98 -11.92 -3.08
CA MET A 912 29.64 -12.50 -3.23
C MET A 912 28.66 -11.50 -3.87
N LYS A 913 28.77 -10.20 -3.57
CA LYS A 913 27.89 -9.16 -4.12
C LYS A 913 28.03 -9.05 -5.63
N VAL A 914 29.26 -9.12 -6.15
CA VAL A 914 29.52 -9.11 -7.60
C VAL A 914 28.92 -10.33 -8.27
N ARG A 915 29.09 -11.54 -7.70
CA ARG A 915 28.48 -12.77 -8.24
C ARG A 915 26.97 -12.68 -8.32
N ILE A 916 26.33 -12.23 -7.24
CA ILE A 916 24.87 -12.06 -7.19
C ILE A 916 24.42 -10.98 -8.18
N GLY A 917 25.12 -9.86 -8.27
CA GLY A 917 24.82 -8.78 -9.23
C GLY A 917 24.87 -9.25 -10.68
N ALA A 918 25.89 -10.02 -11.03
CA ALA A 918 26.04 -10.60 -12.38
C ALA A 918 24.91 -11.62 -12.70
N LEU A 919 24.56 -12.48 -11.74
CA LEU A 919 23.46 -13.43 -11.88
C LEU A 919 22.08 -12.73 -12.00
N ASN A 920 21.84 -11.69 -11.22
CA ASN A 920 20.61 -10.89 -11.33
C ASN A 920 20.52 -10.19 -12.68
N LEU A 921 21.63 -9.61 -13.18
CA LEU A 921 21.66 -8.99 -14.49
C LEU A 921 21.35 -10.01 -15.60
N LEU A 922 21.93 -11.22 -15.55
CA LEU A 922 21.60 -12.31 -16.46
C LEU A 922 20.14 -12.73 -16.36
N HIS A 923 19.57 -12.73 -15.15
CA HIS A 923 18.14 -13.01 -14.98
C HIS A 923 17.27 -11.93 -15.62
N ASP A 924 17.60 -10.66 -15.42
CA ASP A 924 16.80 -9.56 -15.96
C ASP A 924 16.88 -9.46 -17.48
N ILE A 925 18.00 -9.87 -18.10
CA ILE A 925 18.16 -9.98 -19.54
C ILE A 925 17.14 -10.93 -20.16
N THR A 926 16.64 -11.95 -19.43
CA THR A 926 15.61 -12.87 -19.95
C THR A 926 14.27 -12.18 -20.30
N LYS A 927 14.07 -10.92 -19.87
CA LYS A 927 12.89 -10.12 -20.18
C LYS A 927 12.91 -9.49 -21.58
N TYR A 928 14.03 -9.57 -22.31
CA TYR A 928 14.11 -9.16 -23.71
C TYR A 928 13.47 -10.19 -24.64
N SER A 929 13.34 -9.82 -25.93
CA SER A 929 12.67 -10.66 -26.92
C SER A 929 13.37 -12.02 -27.12
N THR A 930 12.58 -13.09 -27.14
CA THR A 930 13.02 -14.49 -27.14
C THR A 930 14.00 -14.83 -28.27
N HIS A 931 13.75 -14.34 -29.51
CA HIS A 931 14.58 -14.69 -30.67
C HIS A 931 16.03 -14.17 -30.58
N VAL A 932 16.26 -13.06 -29.88
CA VAL A 932 17.62 -12.57 -29.64
C VAL A 932 18.34 -13.44 -28.60
N LEU A 933 17.59 -13.84 -27.56
CA LEU A 933 18.14 -14.60 -26.43
C LEU A 933 18.47 -16.06 -26.78
N LEU A 934 17.79 -16.65 -27.75
CA LEU A 934 18.02 -18.05 -28.17
C LEU A 934 19.45 -18.30 -28.61
N THR A 935 20.13 -17.32 -29.19
CA THR A 935 21.53 -17.43 -29.60
C THR A 935 22.49 -17.62 -28.43
N HIS A 936 22.12 -17.12 -27.25
CA HIS A 936 22.95 -17.16 -26.02
C HIS A 936 22.51 -18.25 -25.03
N LYS A 937 21.32 -18.83 -25.23
CA LYS A 937 20.69 -19.73 -24.26
C LYS A 937 21.58 -20.91 -23.86
N ILE A 938 22.16 -21.61 -24.84
CA ILE A 938 22.95 -22.82 -24.58
C ILE A 938 24.19 -22.46 -23.74
N ASP A 939 24.92 -21.44 -24.13
CA ASP A 939 26.15 -21.02 -23.47
C ASP A 939 25.86 -20.58 -22.04
N VAL A 940 24.82 -19.79 -21.82
CA VAL A 940 24.45 -19.30 -20.47
C VAL A 940 24.03 -20.46 -19.56
N VAL A 941 23.18 -21.39 -20.05
CA VAL A 941 22.71 -22.53 -19.24
C VAL A 941 23.86 -23.47 -18.87
N LEU A 942 24.83 -23.66 -19.77
CA LEU A 942 26.01 -24.50 -19.51
C LEU A 942 27.00 -23.84 -18.55
N GLU A 943 27.32 -22.57 -18.76
CA GLU A 943 28.29 -21.82 -17.95
C GLU A 943 27.79 -21.55 -16.52
N LEU A 944 26.48 -21.37 -16.33
CA LEU A 944 25.88 -21.19 -15.00
C LEU A 944 25.87 -22.47 -14.15
N ALA A 945 26.15 -23.65 -14.73
CA ALA A 945 26.22 -24.91 -13.96
C ALA A 945 27.24 -24.81 -12.81
N SER A 946 28.39 -24.15 -13.02
CA SER A 946 29.41 -23.97 -11.99
C SER A 946 28.96 -23.06 -10.83
N ALA A 947 28.04 -22.12 -11.06
CA ALA A 947 27.53 -21.24 -10.03
C ALA A 947 26.51 -21.93 -9.09
N LEU A 948 25.98 -23.10 -9.48
CA LEU A 948 25.08 -23.90 -8.64
C LEU A 948 25.85 -24.55 -7.45
N ASP A 949 27.16 -24.71 -7.58
CA ASP A 949 28.03 -25.30 -6.57
C ASP A 949 28.80 -24.25 -5.76
N ASP A 950 28.40 -22.98 -5.79
CA ASP A 950 29.04 -21.89 -5.03
C ASP A 950 29.01 -22.14 -3.52
N HIS A 951 30.07 -21.76 -2.82
CA HIS A 951 30.17 -21.90 -1.37
C HIS A 951 29.08 -21.14 -0.59
N LYS A 952 28.53 -20.04 -1.16
CA LYS A 952 27.52 -19.21 -0.52
C LYS A 952 26.13 -19.61 -0.98
N ARG A 953 25.25 -19.95 -0.02
CA ARG A 953 23.84 -20.35 -0.31
C ARG A 953 23.07 -19.30 -1.13
N LEU A 954 23.26 -18.00 -0.86
CA LEU A 954 22.57 -16.93 -1.60
C LEU A 954 22.95 -16.92 -3.08
N VAL A 955 24.23 -17.18 -3.41
CA VAL A 955 24.68 -17.26 -4.79
C VAL A 955 24.05 -18.49 -5.48
N ARG A 956 24.07 -19.65 -4.82
CA ARG A 956 23.41 -20.86 -5.37
C ARG A 956 21.93 -20.62 -5.68
N ASN A 957 21.17 -20.04 -4.73
CA ASN A 957 19.76 -19.75 -4.92
C ASN A 957 19.51 -18.80 -6.10
N THR A 958 20.36 -17.76 -6.23
CA THR A 958 20.26 -16.82 -7.37
C THR A 958 20.64 -17.51 -8.68
N ALA A 959 21.65 -18.37 -8.68
CA ALA A 959 22.07 -19.13 -9.85
C ALA A 959 20.98 -20.10 -10.33
N VAL A 960 20.30 -20.81 -9.41
CA VAL A 960 19.16 -21.68 -9.74
C VAL A 960 18.05 -20.86 -10.40
N ARG A 961 17.66 -19.73 -9.81
CA ARG A 961 16.63 -18.84 -10.34
C ARG A 961 16.99 -18.35 -11.74
N THR A 962 18.21 -17.87 -11.93
CA THR A 962 18.69 -17.33 -13.21
C THR A 962 18.77 -18.42 -14.27
N ARG A 963 19.32 -19.60 -13.95
CA ARG A 963 19.44 -20.71 -14.87
C ARG A 963 18.07 -21.23 -15.31
N ASN A 964 17.12 -21.34 -14.40
CA ASN A 964 15.75 -21.74 -14.71
C ASN A 964 15.08 -20.73 -15.65
N ALA A 965 15.23 -19.41 -15.40
CA ALA A 965 14.71 -18.38 -16.27
C ALA A 965 15.28 -18.49 -17.70
N TRP A 966 16.58 -18.72 -17.85
CA TRP A 966 17.21 -18.96 -19.16
C TRP A 966 16.77 -20.28 -19.80
N TYR A 967 16.54 -21.31 -19.01
CA TYR A 967 16.03 -22.59 -19.52
C TYR A 967 14.64 -22.42 -20.14
N MET A 968 13.79 -21.58 -19.55
CA MET A 968 12.44 -21.30 -20.03
C MET A 968 12.38 -20.36 -21.24
N VAL A 969 13.47 -19.67 -21.63
CA VAL A 969 13.51 -18.84 -22.83
C VAL A 969 13.19 -19.71 -24.07
N GLY A 970 12.14 -19.34 -24.83
CA GLY A 970 11.74 -20.05 -26.06
C GLY A 970 10.97 -21.37 -25.87
N THR A 971 10.64 -21.74 -24.63
CA THR A 971 9.60 -22.77 -24.42
C THR A 971 8.25 -22.11 -24.59
N SER A 972 7.45 -22.56 -25.55
CA SER A 972 6.11 -22.00 -25.81
C SER A 972 5.26 -22.09 -24.53
N GLU A 973 4.50 -21.03 -24.24
CA GLU A 973 3.39 -21.01 -23.27
C GLU A 973 2.20 -21.89 -23.73
N ALA A 974 2.49 -23.08 -24.24
CA ALA A 974 1.47 -24.08 -24.51
C ALA A 974 1.59 -25.15 -23.45
N ASN A 975 0.68 -25.18 -22.53
CA ASN A 975 0.45 -26.08 -21.40
C ASN A 975 0.93 -25.59 -20.03
N TYR A 976 0.18 -24.62 -19.47
CA TYR A 976 -0.24 -24.66 -18.06
C TYR A 976 -1.53 -23.86 -17.92
#